data_2101b062e382479e01386bdaeb422267
#
_entry.id   2101b062e382479e01386bdaeb422267
#
_cell.length_a   1.000
_cell.length_b   1.000
_cell.length_c   1.000
_cell.angle_alpha   90.00
_cell.angle_beta   90.00
_cell.angle_gamma   90.00
#
_symmetry.space_group_name_H-M   'P 1'
#
loop_
_entity.id
_entity.type
_entity.pdbx_description
1 polymer ?
#
loop_
_entity_poly.entity_id
_entity_poly.type
_entity_poly.pdbx_seq_one_letter_code
_entity_poly.pdbx_strand_id
1 'polypeptide(L)'
;MKKPTAIFLFIMLGCQLVSGSSDSRTAPVTDIDADVYDAGTQETTQFGVKINNTDSLTAGDRGPTLLEDFMMREKVMHFDHERIPERAVHARGVAVHGYFQSYEDWSNITAAKFLQDPDTKTPVFVRFSTVLGSRGSPDTVRDVRGFATRFYTEEGNWDLDAIKFPDLIHAAKPEPDKEVPQAGTAHSTAYDFFSQHTETIHTVMWALSGRGTPRSFRQVEGFGVHTFRFINEDRKTVLVKFHWKPLQGLSNLVWDEAQKIAGKDIDFHRNDLYTAIENGDYPEYELGVQIVSEEDQDKFDFDLLDATKIIPESLVPVTKLGKMVLNRNPDNYFSETEQVTFHPGHIVRGITFTDDPLLQGRLFSYTDTQLNRMHSANYLQLPINRPLVPVHNNQRDGFMQFNVYHGRVAYYPNALQDNTPSVVSEEEGGYLEYPENIRGRKQRGKHGKFADHFSQAQLFYNSLTTHEQQQLVNNFRFEVGKCDSKLVRQNFVDVLNRVDNNLARRVARGVGVEEPSPVSENEGETTINLSIENYKRPDHIRAKKVAILTGPGIDDSQVKEMKDYLTGENAYVDLVGLNLDEDNSEGLNITQTYSTTSSVLYDAVYVPSGEKRTFEILTSPRPEFPYDEPLMFVLDAYRHGKPIAVSGRGLELLKSAKVPTFNGTDAAANHGIYISSDVSNLASDFRKGIIIQRFWNRMALDHDAKKSPTSSHIKIED
;
A
#
# COMPACT_ATOMS: atom_id res chain seq x y z
N MET A 1 -3.75 72.08 2.04
CA MET A 1 -3.83 70.80 1.35
C MET A 1 -3.20 69.73 2.24
N LYS A 2 -4.00 68.97 2.95
CA LYS A 2 -3.54 67.86 3.82
C LYS A 2 -3.63 66.58 3.04
N LYS A 3 -2.51 65.83 2.92
CA LYS A 3 -2.48 64.47 2.39
C LYS A 3 -2.97 63.52 3.49
N PRO A 4 -3.78 62.52 3.19
CA PRO A 4 -4.10 61.47 4.16
C PRO A 4 -2.97 60.43 4.23
N THR A 5 -2.51 60.18 5.43
CA THR A 5 -1.56 59.13 5.78
C THR A 5 -2.32 57.81 5.83
N ALA A 6 -2.02 56.91 4.91
CA ALA A 6 -2.52 55.55 4.97
C ALA A 6 -1.73 54.77 6.03
N ILE A 7 -2.43 54.34 7.06
CA ILE A 7 -1.91 53.43 8.08
C ILE A 7 -1.99 52.01 7.50
N PHE A 8 -0.85 51.46 7.11
CA PHE A 8 -0.74 50.01 6.84
C PHE A 8 -0.69 49.27 8.18
N LEU A 9 -1.77 48.60 8.50
CA LEU A 9 -1.81 47.68 9.61
C LEU A 9 -1.09 46.39 9.20
N PHE A 10 0.17 46.23 9.62
CA PHE A 10 0.88 44.97 9.53
C PHE A 10 0.26 44.04 10.58
N ILE A 11 -0.58 43.09 10.13
CA ILE A 11 -0.90 41.92 10.93
C ILE A 11 0.34 41.04 10.89
N MET A 12 1.19 41.13 11.92
CA MET A 12 2.14 40.07 12.22
C MET A 12 1.34 38.87 12.65
N LEU A 13 1.09 37.92 11.72
CA LEU A 13 0.87 36.56 12.13
C LEU A 13 2.19 36.09 12.75
N GLY A 14 2.21 36.05 14.08
CA GLY A 14 3.24 35.38 14.81
C GLY A 14 3.22 33.91 14.41
N CYS A 15 4.18 33.49 13.58
CA CYS A 15 4.63 32.13 13.61
C CYS A 15 5.07 31.87 15.06
N GLN A 16 4.20 31.35 15.89
CA GLN A 16 4.64 30.62 17.05
C GLN A 16 5.41 29.41 16.48
N LEU A 17 6.72 29.53 16.49
CA LEU A 17 7.58 28.37 16.59
C LEU A 17 7.07 27.62 17.82
N VAL A 18 6.24 26.61 17.57
CA VAL A 18 6.00 25.56 18.53
C VAL A 18 7.35 24.88 18.66
N SER A 19 8.14 25.31 19.63
CA SER A 19 9.19 24.50 20.20
C SER A 19 8.46 23.37 20.95
N GLY A 20 7.87 22.44 20.19
CA GLY A 20 7.60 21.12 20.67
C GLY A 20 8.95 20.58 21.06
N SER A 21 9.13 20.17 22.31
CA SER A 21 10.19 19.26 22.68
C SER A 21 10.01 18.06 21.77
N SER A 22 10.73 18.02 20.66
CA SER A 22 10.80 16.85 19.82
C SER A 22 11.34 15.76 20.71
N ASP A 23 10.49 14.82 21.08
CA ASP A 23 11.00 13.57 21.61
C ASP A 23 11.92 13.04 20.51
N SER A 24 13.23 13.20 20.69
CA SER A 24 14.28 12.87 19.72
C SER A 24 14.20 11.42 19.23
N ARG A 25 13.40 10.61 19.92
CA ARG A 25 13.11 9.21 19.61
C ARG A 25 11.99 9.00 18.58
N THR A 26 11.24 10.04 18.18
CA THR A 26 10.12 9.88 17.24
C THR A 26 10.46 10.21 15.80
N ALA A 27 11.68 10.71 15.51
CA ALA A 27 12.10 11.00 14.14
C ALA A 27 13.63 10.84 14.00
N PRO A 28 14.10 9.68 13.55
CA PRO A 28 15.54 9.40 13.42
C PRO A 28 16.29 10.33 12.45
N VAL A 29 15.58 11.08 11.63
CA VAL A 29 16.15 11.98 10.61
C VAL A 29 16.35 13.41 11.12
N THR A 30 15.72 13.83 12.22
CA THR A 30 15.69 15.23 12.65
C THR A 30 16.94 15.74 13.40
N ASP A 31 17.90 14.87 13.76
CA ASP A 31 19.11 15.23 14.52
C ASP A 31 20.37 15.35 13.65
N ILE A 32 20.23 15.69 12.37
CA ILE A 32 21.37 15.72 11.46
C ILE A 32 21.51 17.13 10.87
N ASP A 33 22.73 17.66 10.93
CA ASP A 33 23.17 18.88 10.21
C ASP A 33 23.10 18.72 8.66
N ALA A 34 22.10 17.97 8.16
CA ALA A 34 21.87 17.70 6.75
C ALA A 34 20.66 18.44 6.19
N ASP A 35 19.87 19.11 7.03
CA ASP A 35 18.73 19.88 6.60
C ASP A 35 19.17 21.18 5.95
N VAL A 36 18.68 21.43 4.73
CA VAL A 36 18.95 22.66 3.98
C VAL A 36 17.66 23.44 3.78
N TYR A 37 17.65 24.68 4.24
CA TYR A 37 16.50 25.60 4.13
C TYR A 37 16.87 26.76 3.21
N ASP A 38 16.29 26.78 2.00
CA ASP A 38 16.64 27.76 0.96
C ASP A 38 15.79 29.05 0.99
N ALA A 39 14.72 29.09 1.77
CA ALA A 39 13.83 30.24 1.80
C ALA A 39 14.57 31.56 2.19
N GLY A 40 14.58 32.53 1.27
CA GLY A 40 15.24 33.80 1.47
C GLY A 40 16.75 33.81 1.22
N THR A 41 17.33 32.72 0.75
CA THR A 41 18.77 32.61 0.43
C THR A 41 19.07 32.98 -1.03
N GLN A 42 20.33 32.91 -1.41
CA GLN A 42 20.83 33.16 -2.77
C GLN A 42 21.55 31.92 -3.30
N GLU A 43 21.40 31.64 -4.59
CA GLU A 43 22.11 30.52 -5.23
C GLU A 43 23.62 30.58 -5.04
N THR A 44 24.21 29.41 -4.77
CA THR A 44 25.66 29.21 -4.70
C THR A 44 26.09 27.96 -5.49
N THR A 45 27.36 27.86 -5.79
CA THR A 45 27.99 26.60 -6.18
C THR A 45 28.00 25.61 -5.02
N GLN A 46 28.33 24.33 -5.28
CA GLN A 46 28.53 23.29 -4.26
C GLN A 46 29.66 23.63 -3.25
N PHE A 47 30.55 24.56 -3.60
CA PHE A 47 31.61 25.06 -2.71
C PHE A 47 31.36 26.49 -2.19
N GLY A 48 30.12 26.98 -2.26
CA GLY A 48 29.62 28.16 -1.54
C GLY A 48 29.85 29.50 -2.21
N VAL A 49 30.26 29.59 -3.48
CA VAL A 49 30.39 30.85 -4.22
C VAL A 49 29.02 31.30 -4.71
N LYS A 50 28.61 32.52 -4.35
CA LYS A 50 27.35 33.12 -4.85
C LYS A 50 27.42 33.35 -6.34
N ILE A 51 26.39 32.94 -7.07
CA ILE A 51 26.40 32.90 -8.54
C ILE A 51 25.10 33.47 -9.14
N ASN A 52 25.21 33.78 -10.44
CA ASN A 52 24.06 33.94 -11.33
C ASN A 52 24.26 32.96 -12.49
N ASN A 53 23.45 31.92 -12.55
CA ASN A 53 23.49 30.85 -13.54
C ASN A 53 22.29 30.88 -14.49
N THR A 54 21.72 32.09 -14.72
CA THR A 54 20.55 32.28 -15.61
C THR A 54 20.90 31.94 -17.05
N ASP A 55 22.07 32.39 -17.50
CA ASP A 55 22.56 32.20 -18.86
C ASP A 55 23.95 31.53 -18.86
N SER A 56 24.24 30.74 -19.89
CA SER A 56 25.56 30.15 -20.10
C SER A 56 26.55 31.19 -20.62
N LEU A 57 27.81 31.01 -20.25
CA LEU A 57 28.93 31.81 -20.79
C LEU A 57 29.17 31.48 -22.28
N THR A 58 29.12 32.47 -23.14
CA THR A 58 29.28 32.32 -24.60
C THR A 58 30.38 33.25 -25.17
N ALA A 59 30.95 32.84 -26.30
CA ALA A 59 31.87 33.70 -27.07
C ALA A 59 31.09 34.70 -27.94
N GLY A 60 30.59 35.80 -27.34
CA GLY A 60 29.70 36.77 -27.98
C GLY A 60 28.22 36.33 -27.89
N ASP A 61 27.33 37.19 -28.38
CA ASP A 61 25.86 37.04 -28.27
C ASP A 61 25.26 35.88 -29.12
N ARG A 62 26.03 35.32 -30.04
CA ARG A 62 25.67 34.19 -30.90
C ARG A 62 26.75 33.12 -30.96
N GLY A 63 27.75 33.22 -30.14
CA GLY A 63 28.89 32.29 -30.14
C GLY A 63 28.61 30.99 -29.43
N PRO A 64 29.53 30.02 -29.50
CA PRO A 64 29.42 28.78 -28.75
C PRO A 64 29.52 29.01 -27.25
N THR A 65 28.85 28.13 -26.47
CA THR A 65 29.03 28.05 -25.02
C THR A 65 30.46 27.59 -24.72
N LEU A 66 31.08 28.26 -23.72
CA LEU A 66 32.49 28.00 -23.36
C LEU A 66 32.59 26.97 -22.22
N LEU A 67 33.47 26.01 -22.34
CA LEU A 67 33.67 24.98 -21.30
C LEU A 67 34.32 25.52 -20.02
N GLU A 68 34.84 26.73 -20.00
CA GLU A 68 35.28 27.42 -18.77
C GLU A 68 34.13 27.87 -17.89
N ASP A 69 32.86 27.84 -18.38
CA ASP A 69 31.67 28.03 -17.59
C ASP A 69 31.51 26.95 -16.52
N PHE A 70 32.10 27.20 -15.36
CA PHE A 70 32.06 26.24 -14.25
C PHE A 70 30.66 26.08 -13.65
N MET A 71 29.81 27.12 -13.74
CA MET A 71 28.43 27.07 -13.24
C MET A 71 27.58 26.13 -14.10
N MET A 72 27.65 26.26 -15.42
CA MET A 72 26.97 25.37 -16.36
C MET A 72 27.44 23.93 -16.20
N ARG A 73 28.76 23.70 -16.13
CA ARG A 73 29.33 22.35 -15.97
C ARG A 73 28.87 21.69 -14.66
N GLU A 74 28.90 22.40 -13.55
CA GLU A 74 28.45 21.87 -12.25
C GLU A 74 26.96 21.49 -12.30
N LYS A 75 26.11 22.40 -12.81
CA LYS A 75 24.66 22.22 -12.92
C LYS A 75 24.29 21.02 -13.83
N VAL A 76 24.92 20.93 -15.00
CA VAL A 76 24.67 19.82 -15.94
C VAL A 76 25.20 18.49 -15.39
N MET A 77 26.42 18.49 -14.85
CA MET A 77 27.01 17.28 -14.26
C MET A 77 26.13 16.74 -13.12
N HIS A 78 25.65 17.61 -12.22
CA HIS A 78 24.80 17.17 -11.14
C HIS A 78 23.47 16.60 -11.66
N PHE A 79 22.81 17.32 -12.59
CA PHE A 79 21.56 16.89 -13.21
C PHE A 79 21.66 15.52 -13.86
N ASP A 80 22.74 15.25 -14.58
CA ASP A 80 22.99 13.96 -15.26
C ASP A 80 23.11 12.79 -14.25
N HIS A 81 23.37 13.07 -12.98
CA HIS A 81 23.62 12.06 -11.93
C HIS A 81 22.59 12.08 -10.77
N GLU A 82 21.47 12.79 -10.92
CA GLU A 82 20.42 12.86 -9.88
C GLU A 82 19.60 11.59 -9.71
N ARG A 83 19.74 10.63 -10.62
CA ARG A 83 18.98 9.39 -10.59
C ARG A 83 19.83 8.24 -10.12
N ILE A 84 19.23 7.42 -9.22
CA ILE A 84 19.79 6.13 -8.82
C ILE A 84 18.96 5.00 -9.47
N PRO A 85 19.51 3.78 -9.60
CA PRO A 85 18.74 2.64 -10.10
C PRO A 85 17.44 2.45 -9.32
N GLU A 86 16.35 2.17 -10.02
CA GLU A 86 15.10 1.75 -9.39
C GLU A 86 15.32 0.45 -8.59
N ARG A 87 14.49 0.20 -7.58
CA ARG A 87 14.45 -1.13 -6.93
C ARG A 87 14.14 -2.20 -7.97
N ALA A 88 14.83 -3.32 -7.90
CA ALA A 88 14.64 -4.45 -8.85
C ALA A 88 13.17 -4.90 -8.93
N VAL A 89 12.47 -4.79 -7.80
CA VAL A 89 11.01 -4.85 -7.65
C VAL A 89 10.58 -3.83 -6.60
N HIS A 90 9.31 -3.51 -6.51
CA HIS A 90 8.78 -2.47 -5.64
C HIS A 90 9.27 -1.05 -5.99
N ALA A 91 9.58 -0.77 -7.25
CA ALA A 91 10.07 0.55 -7.67
C ALA A 91 9.04 1.65 -7.39
N ARG A 92 7.76 1.40 -7.68
CA ARG A 92 6.65 2.29 -7.35
C ARG A 92 6.22 2.11 -5.91
N GLY A 93 6.30 3.17 -5.09
CA GLY A 93 5.87 3.11 -3.69
C GLY A 93 5.94 4.45 -2.99
N VAL A 94 5.50 4.48 -1.75
CA VAL A 94 5.47 5.65 -0.86
C VAL A 94 5.83 5.19 0.55
N ALA A 95 6.56 6.02 1.29
CA ALA A 95 6.90 5.71 2.67
C ALA A 95 6.48 6.83 3.61
N VAL A 96 6.25 6.49 4.87
CA VAL A 96 5.83 7.40 5.92
C VAL A 96 6.44 7.01 7.26
N HIS A 97 6.62 7.99 8.12
CA HIS A 97 7.09 7.81 9.49
C HIS A 97 5.94 7.50 10.45
N GLY A 98 6.30 6.88 11.55
CA GLY A 98 5.38 6.61 12.62
C GLY A 98 6.09 6.05 13.86
N TYR A 99 5.33 5.45 14.73
CA TYR A 99 5.86 4.73 15.88
C TYR A 99 5.09 3.43 16.11
N PHE A 100 5.78 2.47 16.67
CA PHE A 100 5.22 1.24 17.20
C PHE A 100 5.23 1.28 18.73
N GLN A 101 4.22 0.72 19.35
CA GLN A 101 4.10 0.59 20.81
C GLN A 101 3.55 -0.79 21.15
N SER A 102 4.27 -1.53 22.01
CA SER A 102 3.84 -2.83 22.49
C SER A 102 2.58 -2.71 23.35
N TYR A 103 1.73 -3.74 23.37
CA TYR A 103 0.54 -3.77 24.23
C TYR A 103 0.89 -4.20 25.66
N GLU A 104 1.89 -5.05 25.80
CA GLU A 104 2.34 -5.60 27.09
C GLU A 104 3.81 -6.06 27.01
N ASP A 105 4.33 -6.59 28.10
CA ASP A 105 5.67 -7.17 28.17
C ASP A 105 5.68 -8.60 27.61
N TRP A 106 6.36 -8.80 26.47
CA TRP A 106 6.52 -10.08 25.79
C TRP A 106 7.84 -10.78 26.11
N SER A 107 8.49 -10.45 27.22
CA SER A 107 9.77 -11.06 27.65
C SER A 107 9.68 -12.58 27.85
N ASN A 108 8.48 -13.11 28.04
CA ASN A 108 8.23 -14.55 28.15
C ASN A 108 8.49 -15.31 26.83
N ILE A 109 8.42 -14.66 25.67
CA ILE A 109 8.62 -15.28 24.35
C ILE A 109 9.83 -14.75 23.59
N THR A 110 10.29 -13.52 23.87
CA THR A 110 11.43 -12.92 23.14
C THR A 110 12.25 -11.99 24.04
N ALA A 111 13.56 -11.93 23.79
CA ALA A 111 14.46 -10.95 24.40
C ALA A 111 14.47 -9.58 23.68
N ALA A 112 13.67 -9.41 22.62
CA ALA A 112 13.61 -8.17 21.86
C ALA A 112 12.98 -7.02 22.68
N LYS A 113 13.78 -6.06 23.11
CA LYS A 113 13.37 -5.01 24.05
C LYS A 113 12.20 -4.16 23.59
N PHE A 114 12.10 -3.87 22.29
CA PHE A 114 11.00 -3.06 21.75
C PHE A 114 9.61 -3.74 21.92
N LEU A 115 9.58 -5.04 22.27
CA LEU A 115 8.36 -5.79 22.60
C LEU A 115 8.18 -5.97 24.13
N GLN A 116 9.10 -5.50 24.96
CA GLN A 116 9.06 -5.73 26.41
C GLN A 116 8.51 -4.54 27.20
N ASP A 117 8.56 -3.34 26.63
CA ASP A 117 8.16 -2.12 27.32
C ASP A 117 6.96 -1.45 26.62
N PRO A 118 5.75 -1.54 27.21
CA PRO A 118 4.54 -0.90 26.69
C PRO A 118 4.58 0.63 26.71
N ASP A 119 5.46 1.24 27.49
CA ASP A 119 5.58 2.70 27.57
C ASP A 119 6.50 3.27 26.50
N THR A 120 7.35 2.43 25.89
CA THR A 120 8.28 2.85 24.84
C THR A 120 7.61 2.94 23.48
N LYS A 121 7.74 4.11 22.84
CA LYS A 121 7.40 4.30 21.43
C LYS A 121 8.65 4.11 20.56
N THR A 122 8.68 3.01 19.82
CA THR A 122 9.76 2.71 18.87
C THR A 122 9.48 3.39 17.54
N PRO A 123 10.35 4.30 17.04
CA PRO A 123 10.16 4.91 15.74
C PRO A 123 10.16 3.88 14.63
N VAL A 124 9.30 4.09 13.61
CA VAL A 124 9.23 3.26 12.41
C VAL A 124 9.22 4.10 11.14
N PHE A 125 9.70 3.51 10.05
CA PHE A 125 9.50 4.02 8.70
C PHE A 125 8.93 2.90 7.84
N VAL A 126 7.76 3.15 7.27
CA VAL A 126 6.97 2.13 6.56
C VAL A 126 6.84 2.49 5.11
N ARG A 127 7.15 1.54 4.21
CA ARG A 127 6.99 1.73 2.77
C ARG A 127 5.95 0.77 2.21
N PHE A 128 4.92 1.34 1.58
CA PHE A 128 3.94 0.64 0.76
C PHE A 128 4.34 0.73 -0.71
N SER A 129 4.09 -0.32 -1.48
CA SER A 129 4.48 -0.36 -2.89
C SER A 129 3.64 -1.34 -3.70
N THR A 130 3.67 -1.20 -5.03
CA THR A 130 3.41 -2.29 -5.98
C THR A 130 4.66 -3.17 -6.09
N VAL A 131 4.67 -4.20 -6.94
CA VAL A 131 5.83 -5.09 -7.11
C VAL A 131 6.45 -4.96 -8.48
N LEU A 132 5.67 -5.13 -9.54
CA LEU A 132 6.17 -5.34 -10.91
C LEU A 132 6.42 -4.06 -11.70
N GLY A 133 5.70 -2.98 -11.39
CA GLY A 133 5.74 -1.74 -12.15
C GLY A 133 7.01 -0.93 -11.93
N SER A 134 7.39 -0.14 -12.93
CA SER A 134 8.42 0.89 -12.83
C SER A 134 8.00 1.99 -11.84
N ARG A 135 8.93 2.85 -11.44
CA ARG A 135 8.65 3.99 -10.55
C ARG A 135 7.52 4.91 -11.06
N GLY A 136 7.39 5.04 -12.38
CA GLY A 136 6.36 5.87 -13.04
C GLY A 136 5.03 5.16 -13.33
N SER A 137 4.87 3.89 -12.97
CA SER A 137 3.61 3.16 -13.19
C SER A 137 2.50 3.62 -12.24
N PRO A 138 1.20 3.38 -12.55
CA PRO A 138 0.10 3.77 -11.69
C PRO A 138 0.06 2.99 -10.37
N ASP A 139 -0.45 3.62 -9.30
CA ASP A 139 -0.64 2.99 -8.00
C ASP A 139 -1.71 1.88 -8.02
N THR A 140 -2.75 2.02 -8.85
CA THR A 140 -3.92 1.12 -8.86
C THR A 140 -3.79 -0.06 -9.80
N VAL A 141 -2.58 -0.35 -10.31
CA VAL A 141 -2.34 -1.58 -11.07
C VAL A 141 -2.70 -2.81 -10.25
N ARG A 142 -3.14 -3.86 -10.93
CA ARG A 142 -3.33 -5.17 -10.31
C ARG A 142 -1.98 -5.81 -10.02
N ASP A 143 -1.67 -5.92 -8.74
CA ASP A 143 -0.40 -6.44 -8.25
C ASP A 143 -0.53 -6.82 -6.78
N VAL A 144 0.34 -7.67 -6.26
CA VAL A 144 0.51 -7.78 -4.81
C VAL A 144 1.07 -6.46 -4.26
N ARG A 145 0.84 -6.20 -2.98
CA ARG A 145 1.34 -4.99 -2.33
C ARG A 145 2.49 -5.31 -1.40
N GLY A 146 3.59 -4.56 -1.56
CA GLY A 146 4.69 -4.55 -0.61
C GLY A 146 4.31 -3.74 0.62
N PHE A 147 4.69 -4.25 1.77
CA PHE A 147 4.52 -3.63 3.08
C PHE A 147 5.81 -3.85 3.87
N ALA A 148 6.74 -2.90 3.79
CA ALA A 148 8.04 -2.99 4.44
C ALA A 148 8.09 -2.03 5.62
N THR A 149 8.41 -2.53 6.82
CA THR A 149 8.53 -1.76 8.05
C THR A 149 9.95 -1.81 8.55
N ARG A 150 10.55 -0.64 8.75
CA ARG A 150 11.83 -0.46 9.43
C ARG A 150 11.57 0.02 10.83
N PHE A 151 12.04 -0.73 11.83
CA PHE A 151 12.01 -0.35 13.23
C PHE A 151 13.37 0.25 13.63
N TYR A 152 13.35 1.40 14.30
CA TYR A 152 14.53 2.01 14.88
C TYR A 152 14.54 1.73 16.39
N THR A 153 15.07 0.57 16.77
CA THR A 153 15.11 0.13 18.17
C THR A 153 16.38 0.60 18.87
N GLU A 154 16.39 0.53 20.19
CA GLU A 154 17.60 0.72 21.01
C GLU A 154 18.64 -0.39 20.78
N GLU A 155 18.24 -1.50 20.16
CA GLU A 155 19.09 -2.66 19.86
C GLU A 155 19.51 -2.74 18.40
N GLY A 156 19.02 -1.84 17.53
CA GLY A 156 19.28 -1.82 16.08
C GLY A 156 18.01 -1.71 15.23
N ASN A 157 18.13 -1.96 13.92
CA ASN A 157 17.05 -1.84 12.95
C ASN A 157 16.59 -3.20 12.44
N TRP A 158 15.30 -3.36 12.06
CA TRP A 158 14.69 -4.61 11.62
C TRP A 158 13.72 -4.46 10.43
N ASP A 159 13.68 -5.49 9.48
CA ASP A 159 12.93 -5.46 8.21
C ASP A 159 12.43 -6.83 7.71
N LEU A 160 11.33 -6.87 6.92
CA LEU A 160 10.69 -8.10 6.39
C LEU A 160 10.25 -8.02 4.92
N ASP A 161 10.53 -9.05 4.05
CA ASP A 161 9.84 -9.36 2.76
C ASP A 161 10.34 -10.60 1.96
N ALA A 162 9.58 -11.17 0.94
CA ALA A 162 9.73 -12.53 0.36
C ALA A 162 9.93 -12.70 -1.14
N ILE A 163 10.43 -13.88 -1.70
CA ILE A 163 10.00 -14.61 -2.92
C ILE A 163 10.98 -15.52 -3.69
N LYS A 164 10.46 -16.42 -4.65
CA LYS A 164 11.15 -17.07 -5.79
C LYS A 164 11.24 -16.10 -6.97
N PHE A 165 12.32 -15.44 -7.09
CA PHE A 165 12.36 -14.14 -7.73
C PHE A 165 12.68 -14.07 -9.22
N PRO A 166 13.86 -14.46 -9.70
CA PRO A 166 14.29 -13.98 -11.01
C PRO A 166 13.37 -14.41 -12.15
N ASP A 167 13.01 -15.69 -12.21
CA ASP A 167 12.21 -16.23 -13.32
C ASP A 167 10.77 -15.70 -13.29
N LEU A 168 10.16 -15.64 -12.11
CA LEU A 168 8.83 -15.02 -11.93
C LEU A 168 8.82 -13.57 -12.41
N ILE A 169 9.84 -12.81 -12.02
CA ILE A 169 9.92 -11.40 -12.38
C ILE A 169 10.23 -11.24 -13.87
N HIS A 170 11.08 -12.06 -14.46
CA HIS A 170 11.34 -12.04 -15.90
C HIS A 170 10.06 -12.35 -16.68
N ALA A 171 9.27 -13.34 -16.25
CA ALA A 171 8.02 -13.68 -16.90
C ALA A 171 6.96 -12.58 -16.77
N ALA A 172 6.94 -11.84 -15.64
CA ALA A 172 5.92 -10.82 -15.35
C ALA A 172 6.34 -9.39 -15.74
N LYS A 173 7.56 -9.18 -16.24
CA LYS A 173 8.04 -7.91 -16.79
C LYS A 173 7.72 -7.80 -18.29
N PRO A 174 7.96 -6.63 -18.93
CA PRO A 174 7.84 -6.45 -20.36
C PRO A 174 8.60 -7.52 -21.15
N GLU A 175 8.02 -7.97 -22.27
CA GLU A 175 8.67 -8.89 -23.19
C GLU A 175 9.92 -8.22 -23.78
N PRO A 176 11.08 -8.91 -23.83
CA PRO A 176 12.36 -8.25 -24.11
C PRO A 176 12.52 -7.78 -25.55
N ASP A 177 11.75 -8.30 -26.50
CA ASP A 177 11.80 -7.91 -27.92
C ASP A 177 11.05 -6.62 -28.22
N LYS A 178 10.04 -6.25 -27.42
CA LYS A 178 9.15 -5.11 -27.69
C LYS A 178 8.92 -4.18 -26.48
N GLU A 179 9.45 -4.49 -25.31
CA GLU A 179 9.34 -3.74 -24.06
C GLU A 179 7.87 -3.46 -23.63
N VAL A 180 6.95 -4.36 -23.96
CA VAL A 180 5.57 -4.30 -23.52
C VAL A 180 5.12 -5.63 -22.92
N PRO A 181 4.13 -5.62 -22.01
CA PRO A 181 3.45 -4.47 -21.39
C PRO A 181 4.35 -3.73 -20.38
N GLN A 182 4.05 -2.47 -20.06
CA GLN A 182 4.83 -1.65 -19.14
C GLN A 182 4.94 -2.26 -17.74
N ALA A 183 3.88 -2.86 -17.26
CA ALA A 183 3.84 -3.50 -15.94
C ALA A 183 2.69 -4.50 -15.89
N GLY A 184 2.72 -5.35 -14.87
CA GLY A 184 1.62 -6.24 -14.56
C GLY A 184 1.71 -7.61 -15.21
N THR A 185 0.62 -8.34 -15.11
CA THR A 185 0.54 -9.76 -15.45
C THR A 185 -0.31 -10.05 -16.68
N ALA A 186 -0.73 -9.02 -17.41
CA ALA A 186 -1.65 -9.14 -18.55
C ALA A 186 -0.90 -9.46 -19.85
N HIS A 187 0.01 -10.44 -19.85
CA HIS A 187 0.74 -10.88 -21.04
C HIS A 187 1.02 -12.37 -21.03
N SER A 188 1.27 -12.94 -22.21
CA SER A 188 1.38 -14.37 -22.43
C SER A 188 2.50 -15.04 -21.61
N THR A 189 3.64 -14.38 -21.45
CA THR A 189 4.81 -14.93 -20.73
C THR A 189 4.52 -15.18 -19.24
N ALA A 190 3.78 -14.30 -18.57
CA ALA A 190 3.41 -14.50 -17.17
C ALA A 190 2.53 -15.75 -16.98
N TYR A 191 1.49 -15.89 -17.81
CA TYR A 191 0.57 -17.02 -17.69
C TYR A 191 1.16 -18.33 -18.22
N ASP A 192 2.09 -18.28 -19.18
CA ASP A 192 2.89 -19.45 -19.54
C ASP A 192 3.72 -19.92 -18.34
N PHE A 193 4.47 -19.02 -17.71
CA PHE A 193 5.24 -19.31 -16.50
C PHE A 193 4.36 -19.88 -15.38
N PHE A 194 3.23 -19.24 -15.07
CA PHE A 194 2.34 -19.69 -14.00
C PHE A 194 1.73 -21.08 -14.29
N SER A 195 1.48 -21.40 -15.55
CA SER A 195 0.97 -22.72 -15.95
C SER A 195 2.01 -23.83 -15.80
N GLN A 196 3.29 -23.49 -15.95
CA GLN A 196 4.42 -24.43 -15.82
C GLN A 196 4.92 -24.55 -14.36
N HIS A 197 4.72 -23.50 -13.55
CA HIS A 197 5.15 -23.41 -12.16
C HIS A 197 3.94 -23.34 -11.23
N THR A 198 3.29 -24.49 -11.03
CA THR A 198 2.02 -24.57 -10.30
C THR A 198 2.09 -24.15 -8.83
N GLU A 199 3.29 -24.11 -8.23
CA GLU A 199 3.49 -23.53 -6.90
C GLU A 199 3.14 -22.05 -6.79
N THR A 200 3.02 -21.34 -7.91
CA THR A 200 2.63 -19.92 -7.94
C THR A 200 1.13 -19.70 -7.78
N ILE A 201 0.30 -20.76 -7.95
CA ILE A 201 -1.17 -20.57 -8.10
C ILE A 201 -1.80 -19.91 -6.87
N HIS A 202 -1.37 -20.23 -5.66
CA HIS A 202 -1.89 -19.60 -4.45
C HIS A 202 -1.66 -18.08 -4.48
N THR A 203 -0.44 -17.64 -4.75
CA THR A 203 -0.08 -16.20 -4.86
C THR A 203 -0.81 -15.52 -6.03
N VAL A 204 -0.95 -16.20 -7.18
CA VAL A 204 -1.68 -15.66 -8.33
C VAL A 204 -3.14 -15.43 -7.99
N MET A 205 -3.78 -16.32 -7.24
CA MET A 205 -5.17 -16.12 -6.80
C MET A 205 -5.30 -14.92 -5.85
N TRP A 206 -4.36 -14.71 -4.95
CA TRP A 206 -4.33 -13.51 -4.10
C TRP A 206 -4.18 -12.23 -4.93
N ALA A 207 -3.25 -12.21 -5.87
CA ALA A 207 -3.01 -11.07 -6.76
C ALA A 207 -4.22 -10.74 -7.65
N LEU A 208 -4.97 -11.75 -8.07
CA LEU A 208 -6.16 -11.59 -8.91
C LEU A 208 -7.45 -11.36 -8.11
N SER A 209 -7.43 -11.53 -6.79
CA SER A 209 -8.54 -11.18 -5.90
C SER A 209 -8.62 -9.67 -5.65
N GLY A 210 -9.60 -9.25 -4.84
CA GLY A 210 -9.71 -7.86 -4.39
C GLY A 210 -8.47 -7.34 -3.63
N ARG A 211 -7.64 -8.24 -3.07
CA ARG A 211 -6.39 -7.89 -2.41
C ARG A 211 -5.34 -7.32 -3.36
N GLY A 212 -5.38 -7.69 -4.65
CA GLY A 212 -4.51 -7.13 -5.69
C GLY A 212 -4.92 -5.74 -6.20
N THR A 213 -6.09 -5.24 -5.81
CA THR A 213 -6.58 -3.90 -6.13
C THR A 213 -7.15 -3.20 -4.89
N PRO A 214 -6.34 -2.93 -3.85
CA PRO A 214 -6.83 -2.29 -2.64
C PRO A 214 -7.35 -0.88 -2.93
N ARG A 215 -8.31 -0.41 -2.12
CA ARG A 215 -8.83 0.96 -2.22
C ARG A 215 -7.80 2.00 -1.77
N SER A 216 -6.95 1.66 -0.82
CA SER A 216 -5.95 2.55 -0.22
C SER A 216 -4.81 1.74 0.38
N PHE A 217 -3.61 2.33 0.46
CA PHE A 217 -2.52 1.76 1.26
C PHE A 217 -2.85 1.69 2.76
N ARG A 218 -3.77 2.51 3.25
CA ARG A 218 -4.26 2.44 4.62
C ARG A 218 -5.10 1.19 4.90
N GLN A 219 -5.50 0.45 3.87
CA GLN A 219 -6.43 -0.67 3.91
C GLN A 219 -5.83 -1.94 3.30
N VAL A 220 -4.52 -2.15 3.47
CA VAL A 220 -3.82 -3.38 3.07
C VAL A 220 -3.38 -4.15 4.31
N GLU A 221 -3.46 -5.49 4.28
CA GLU A 221 -2.82 -6.35 5.26
C GLU A 221 -1.36 -6.60 4.90
N GLY A 222 -0.51 -6.73 5.90
CA GLY A 222 0.87 -7.18 5.75
C GLY A 222 1.05 -8.60 6.26
N PHE A 223 1.67 -9.46 5.45
CA PHE A 223 2.01 -10.83 5.81
C PHE A 223 3.53 -10.98 5.86
N GLY A 224 4.06 -11.42 7.00
CA GLY A 224 5.49 -11.64 7.18
C GLY A 224 6.05 -12.79 6.34
N VAL A 225 5.19 -13.63 5.78
CA VAL A 225 5.47 -14.76 4.86
C VAL A 225 6.38 -15.81 5.47
N HIS A 226 7.58 -15.42 5.94
CA HIS A 226 8.58 -16.31 6.54
C HIS A 226 8.25 -16.73 7.95
N THR A 227 8.77 -17.88 8.33
CA THR A 227 8.85 -18.29 9.73
C THR A 227 10.16 -17.81 10.31
N PHE A 228 10.08 -17.03 11.39
CA PHE A 228 11.21 -16.61 12.23
C PHE A 228 11.17 -17.39 13.55
N ARG A 229 12.21 -17.23 14.33
CA ARG A 229 12.28 -17.80 15.68
C ARG A 229 12.44 -16.68 16.70
N PHE A 230 11.60 -16.68 17.74
CA PHE A 230 11.81 -15.87 18.93
C PHE A 230 12.61 -16.65 19.97
N ILE A 231 13.48 -15.96 20.68
CA ILE A 231 14.30 -16.52 21.76
C ILE A 231 14.19 -15.58 22.96
N ASN A 232 13.77 -16.08 24.10
CA ASN A 232 13.73 -15.29 25.34
C ASN A 232 15.06 -15.39 26.12
N GLU A 233 15.17 -14.65 27.22
CA GLU A 233 16.40 -14.65 28.06
C GLU A 233 16.68 -16.02 28.72
N ASP A 234 15.65 -16.85 28.92
CA ASP A 234 15.79 -18.25 29.41
C ASP A 234 16.22 -19.20 28.29
N ARG A 235 16.51 -18.73 27.07
CA ARG A 235 16.85 -19.55 25.88
C ARG A 235 15.71 -20.44 25.41
N LYS A 236 14.47 -20.19 25.82
CA LYS A 236 13.29 -20.84 25.26
C LYS A 236 12.95 -20.23 23.91
N THR A 237 12.57 -21.08 22.95
CA THR A 237 12.29 -20.69 21.58
C THR A 237 10.88 -21.01 21.16
N VAL A 238 10.36 -20.20 20.26
CA VAL A 238 9.12 -20.44 19.52
C VAL A 238 9.25 -19.97 18.07
N LEU A 239 8.59 -20.68 17.17
CA LEU A 239 8.48 -20.28 15.78
C LEU A 239 7.34 -19.26 15.62
N VAL A 240 7.57 -18.23 14.81
CA VAL A 240 6.59 -17.13 14.64
C VAL A 240 6.42 -16.75 13.18
N LYS A 241 5.17 -16.44 12.79
CA LYS A 241 4.84 -15.72 11.54
C LYS A 241 4.18 -14.39 11.87
N PHE A 242 4.68 -13.31 11.28
CA PHE A 242 4.21 -11.95 11.54
C PHE A 242 3.01 -11.57 10.68
N HIS A 243 2.13 -10.71 11.25
CA HIS A 243 0.96 -10.15 10.57
C HIS A 243 0.80 -8.66 10.91
N TRP A 244 0.49 -7.86 9.89
CA TRP A 244 0.01 -6.49 10.07
C TRP A 244 -1.46 -6.40 9.70
N LYS A 245 -2.33 -6.02 10.63
CA LYS A 245 -3.76 -5.88 10.40
C LYS A 245 -4.17 -4.40 10.48
N PRO A 246 -4.74 -3.82 9.39
CA PRO A 246 -5.18 -2.42 9.41
C PRO A 246 -6.43 -2.26 10.30
N LEU A 247 -6.41 -1.29 11.22
CA LEU A 247 -7.57 -0.98 12.06
C LEU A 247 -8.64 -0.18 11.30
N GLN A 248 -8.30 0.39 10.13
CA GLN A 248 -9.22 1.06 9.20
C GLN A 248 -10.10 0.08 8.39
N GLY A 249 -9.95 -1.24 8.62
CA GLY A 249 -10.61 -2.27 7.83
C GLY A 249 -10.02 -2.45 6.43
N LEU A 250 -10.61 -3.37 5.67
CA LEU A 250 -10.21 -3.67 4.29
C LEU A 250 -11.26 -3.18 3.30
N SER A 251 -10.81 -2.78 2.12
CA SER A 251 -11.65 -2.45 0.98
C SER A 251 -10.87 -2.59 -0.31
N ASN A 252 -11.57 -2.94 -1.40
CA ASN A 252 -10.95 -3.08 -2.71
C ASN A 252 -11.69 -2.29 -3.78
N LEU A 253 -10.97 -2.02 -4.88
CA LEU A 253 -11.49 -1.51 -6.13
C LEU A 253 -11.93 -2.67 -7.02
N VAL A 254 -12.99 -2.48 -7.82
CA VAL A 254 -13.24 -3.36 -8.96
C VAL A 254 -12.28 -3.01 -10.09
N TRP A 255 -12.03 -3.95 -11.01
CA TRP A 255 -11.01 -3.72 -12.05
C TRP A 255 -11.32 -2.54 -12.99
N ASP A 256 -12.57 -2.38 -13.42
CA ASP A 256 -13.00 -1.22 -14.22
C ASP A 256 -12.71 0.12 -13.50
N GLU A 257 -12.97 0.16 -12.20
CA GLU A 257 -12.67 1.33 -11.35
C GLU A 257 -11.15 1.59 -11.28
N ALA A 258 -10.35 0.55 -11.00
CA ALA A 258 -8.90 0.66 -10.90
C ALA A 258 -8.26 1.16 -12.20
N GLN A 259 -8.73 0.69 -13.37
CA GLN A 259 -8.26 1.16 -14.67
C GLN A 259 -8.62 2.64 -14.92
N LYS A 260 -9.83 3.06 -14.57
CA LYS A 260 -10.26 4.46 -14.71
C LYS A 260 -9.48 5.39 -13.78
N ILE A 261 -9.21 4.96 -12.54
CA ILE A 261 -8.36 5.71 -11.61
C ILE A 261 -6.96 5.87 -12.17
N ALA A 262 -6.34 4.80 -12.69
CA ALA A 262 -5.00 4.86 -13.28
C ALA A 262 -4.86 5.90 -14.39
N GLY A 263 -5.94 6.21 -15.12
CA GLY A 263 -5.97 7.25 -16.14
C GLY A 263 -6.31 8.65 -15.64
N LYS A 264 -6.97 8.77 -14.49
CA LYS A 264 -7.38 10.06 -13.91
C LYS A 264 -6.44 10.57 -12.82
N ASP A 265 -5.91 9.68 -12.00
CA ASP A 265 -4.95 9.98 -10.95
C ASP A 265 -3.98 8.81 -10.79
N ILE A 266 -2.83 8.93 -11.42
CA ILE A 266 -1.76 7.92 -11.36
C ILE A 266 -1.22 7.73 -9.94
N ASP A 267 -1.30 8.75 -9.09
CA ASP A 267 -0.77 8.84 -7.73
C ASP A 267 -1.85 8.60 -6.65
N PHE A 268 -2.97 8.01 -7.00
CA PHE A 268 -4.16 7.90 -6.17
C PHE A 268 -3.91 7.38 -4.74
N HIS A 269 -3.15 6.30 -4.59
CA HIS A 269 -2.84 5.76 -3.27
C HIS A 269 -1.82 6.61 -2.51
N ARG A 270 -0.87 7.24 -3.22
CA ARG A 270 0.07 8.18 -2.61
C ARG A 270 -0.64 9.40 -2.06
N ASN A 271 -1.51 10.02 -2.89
CA ASN A 271 -2.31 11.19 -2.49
C ASN A 271 -3.23 10.87 -1.31
N ASP A 272 -3.88 9.69 -1.32
CA ASP A 272 -4.76 9.25 -0.24
C ASP A 272 -4.00 9.11 1.09
N LEU A 273 -2.84 8.46 1.10
CA LEU A 273 -2.03 8.28 2.30
C LEU A 273 -1.45 9.61 2.81
N TYR A 274 -0.89 10.42 1.90
CA TYR A 274 -0.31 11.71 2.24
C TYR A 274 -1.35 12.64 2.86
N THR A 275 -2.50 12.79 2.19
CA THR A 275 -3.58 13.68 2.64
C THR A 275 -4.17 13.23 3.98
N ALA A 276 -4.33 11.94 4.20
CA ALA A 276 -4.84 11.42 5.48
C ALA A 276 -3.91 11.81 6.64
N ILE A 277 -2.60 11.68 6.47
CA ILE A 277 -1.62 12.04 7.50
C ILE A 277 -1.59 13.56 7.74
N GLU A 278 -1.60 14.39 6.68
CA GLU A 278 -1.66 15.84 6.83
C GLU A 278 -2.91 16.32 7.57
N ASN A 279 -4.04 15.63 7.39
CA ASN A 279 -5.29 15.95 8.07
C ASN A 279 -5.40 15.33 9.49
N GLY A 280 -4.38 14.62 9.97
CA GLY A 280 -4.39 13.96 11.27
C GLY A 280 -5.19 12.65 11.33
N ASP A 281 -5.61 12.12 10.19
CA ASP A 281 -6.27 10.82 10.07
C ASP A 281 -5.25 9.69 9.94
N TYR A 282 -4.47 9.50 11.00
CA TYR A 282 -3.33 8.59 11.03
C TYR A 282 -3.74 7.14 10.83
N PRO A 283 -3.13 6.44 9.83
CA PRO A 283 -3.33 5.00 9.69
C PRO A 283 -2.77 4.24 10.88
N GLU A 284 -3.54 3.28 11.38
CA GLU A 284 -3.14 2.41 12.49
C GLU A 284 -3.10 0.95 12.05
N TYR A 285 -2.08 0.24 12.49
CA TYR A 285 -1.90 -1.18 12.20
C TYR A 285 -1.58 -1.95 13.47
N GLU A 286 -2.17 -3.12 13.61
CA GLU A 286 -1.90 -4.03 14.71
C GLU A 286 -0.86 -5.07 14.28
N LEU A 287 0.28 -5.12 14.96
CA LEU A 287 1.26 -6.19 14.82
C LEU A 287 0.79 -7.41 15.58
N GLY A 288 0.72 -8.52 14.91
CA GLY A 288 0.45 -9.81 15.52
C GLY A 288 1.41 -10.89 15.08
N VAL A 289 1.46 -11.97 15.83
CA VAL A 289 2.21 -13.17 15.48
C VAL A 289 1.36 -14.42 15.68
N GLN A 290 1.55 -15.38 14.81
CA GLN A 290 1.13 -16.76 15.04
C GLN A 290 2.31 -17.50 15.67
N ILE A 291 2.09 -18.09 16.84
CA ILE A 291 3.14 -18.72 17.66
C ILE A 291 2.97 -20.24 17.58
N VAL A 292 4.04 -20.91 17.19
CA VAL A 292 4.10 -22.40 17.11
C VAL A 292 5.30 -22.87 17.94
N SER A 293 5.12 -23.90 18.75
CA SER A 293 6.26 -24.50 19.46
C SER A 293 7.20 -25.22 18.49
N GLU A 294 8.49 -25.32 18.81
CA GLU A 294 9.45 -26.06 17.97
C GLU A 294 9.02 -27.53 17.78
N GLU A 295 8.39 -28.14 18.78
CA GLU A 295 7.91 -29.52 18.75
C GLU A 295 6.72 -29.71 17.82
N ASP A 296 5.98 -28.63 17.52
CA ASP A 296 4.77 -28.63 16.71
C ASP A 296 5.04 -28.27 15.25
N GLN A 297 6.29 -28.01 14.87
CA GLN A 297 6.68 -27.63 13.52
C GLN A 297 6.13 -28.56 12.45
N ASP A 298 6.15 -29.85 12.70
CA ASP A 298 5.75 -30.88 11.74
C ASP A 298 4.28 -31.34 11.84
N LYS A 299 3.49 -30.76 12.74
CA LYS A 299 2.09 -31.16 12.99
C LYS A 299 1.11 -30.80 11.88
N PHE A 300 1.50 -29.85 11.02
CA PHE A 300 0.65 -29.36 9.93
C PHE A 300 0.78 -30.23 8.68
N ASP A 301 -0.26 -30.29 7.87
CA ASP A 301 -0.24 -30.94 6.57
C ASP A 301 0.67 -30.23 5.55
N PHE A 302 1.07 -29.00 5.85
CA PHE A 302 2.03 -28.19 5.10
C PHE A 302 3.31 -27.96 5.91
N ASP A 303 4.36 -27.51 5.24
CA ASP A 303 5.62 -27.14 5.87
C ASP A 303 5.59 -25.65 6.30
N LEU A 304 5.92 -25.38 7.56
CA LEU A 304 5.98 -23.99 8.08
C LEU A 304 7.06 -23.14 7.41
N LEU A 305 8.09 -23.79 6.84
CA LEU A 305 9.19 -23.13 6.14
C LEU A 305 8.88 -22.92 4.64
N ASP A 306 7.71 -23.37 4.17
CA ASP A 306 7.23 -23.09 2.81
C ASP A 306 6.59 -21.70 2.75
N ALA A 307 7.29 -20.74 2.16
CA ALA A 307 6.84 -19.37 2.03
C ALA A 307 5.58 -19.19 1.13
N THR A 308 5.16 -20.22 0.41
CA THR A 308 3.89 -20.22 -0.35
C THR A 308 2.68 -20.55 0.52
N LYS A 309 2.90 -20.92 1.78
CA LYS A 309 1.87 -21.34 2.73
C LYS A 309 1.63 -20.29 3.81
N ILE A 310 0.36 -20.12 4.15
CA ILE A 310 -0.08 -19.38 5.35
C ILE A 310 -0.47 -20.40 6.43
N ILE A 311 -0.49 -19.97 7.68
CA ILE A 311 -1.14 -20.72 8.75
C ILE A 311 -2.57 -20.17 8.88
N PRO A 312 -3.62 -20.96 8.60
CA PRO A 312 -5.00 -20.53 8.84
C PRO A 312 -5.20 -20.10 10.30
N GLU A 313 -5.85 -18.97 10.54
CA GLU A 313 -6.08 -18.46 11.91
C GLU A 313 -6.99 -19.41 12.72
N SER A 314 -7.74 -20.26 12.05
CA SER A 314 -8.51 -21.35 12.69
C SER A 314 -7.63 -22.44 13.32
N LEU A 315 -6.40 -22.62 12.81
CA LEU A 315 -5.42 -23.58 13.36
C LEU A 315 -4.54 -22.93 14.43
N VAL A 316 -4.01 -21.73 14.14
CA VAL A 316 -3.20 -20.96 15.07
C VAL A 316 -3.70 -19.51 15.06
N PRO A 317 -4.33 -19.04 16.12
CA PRO A 317 -4.80 -17.64 16.19
C PRO A 317 -3.63 -16.66 16.20
N VAL A 318 -3.89 -15.45 15.72
CA VAL A 318 -2.90 -14.35 15.77
C VAL A 318 -2.91 -13.72 17.16
N THR A 319 -1.79 -13.79 17.86
CA THR A 319 -1.53 -13.07 19.11
C THR A 319 -1.12 -11.62 18.80
N LYS A 320 -1.83 -10.65 19.38
CA LYS A 320 -1.60 -9.22 19.13
C LYS A 320 -0.46 -8.72 20.00
N LEU A 321 0.62 -8.26 19.40
CA LEU A 321 1.81 -7.78 20.12
C LEU A 321 1.78 -6.29 20.43
N GLY A 322 1.27 -5.48 19.53
CA GLY A 322 1.29 -4.02 19.68
C GLY A 322 0.66 -3.29 18.51
N LYS A 323 0.70 -1.96 18.56
CA LYS A 323 0.09 -1.07 17.58
C LYS A 323 1.14 -0.14 16.96
N MET A 324 1.05 0.02 15.65
CA MET A 324 1.80 1.02 14.88
C MET A 324 0.86 2.14 14.46
N VAL A 325 1.31 3.38 14.60
CA VAL A 325 0.61 4.59 14.16
C VAL A 325 1.50 5.33 13.19
N LEU A 326 0.99 5.62 11.98
CA LEU A 326 1.71 6.34 10.93
C LEU A 326 1.27 7.81 10.93
N ASN A 327 2.10 8.70 11.47
CA ASN A 327 1.70 10.05 11.85
C ASN A 327 2.50 11.20 11.21
N ARG A 328 3.45 10.90 10.32
CA ARG A 328 4.24 11.94 9.65
C ARG A 328 4.65 11.53 8.23
N ASN A 329 4.42 12.43 7.28
CA ASN A 329 4.93 12.30 5.92
C ASN A 329 6.45 12.55 5.89
N PRO A 330 7.19 12.03 4.90
CA PRO A 330 8.59 12.38 4.70
C PRO A 330 8.74 13.86 4.31
N ASP A 331 9.81 14.48 4.74
CA ASP A 331 10.15 15.86 4.36
C ASP A 331 10.71 15.92 2.93
N ASN A 332 11.42 14.87 2.50
CA ASN A 332 11.92 14.74 1.14
C ASN A 332 11.83 13.29 0.65
N TYR A 333 11.12 13.10 -0.45
CA TYR A 333 10.90 11.76 -1.01
C TYR A 333 12.19 11.05 -1.41
N PHE A 334 13.14 11.75 -2.05
CA PHE A 334 14.38 11.13 -2.49
C PHE A 334 15.26 10.74 -1.30
N SER A 335 15.51 11.67 -0.41
CA SER A 335 16.41 11.47 0.74
C SER A 335 15.92 10.36 1.66
N GLU A 336 14.60 10.25 1.84
CA GLU A 336 14.00 9.32 2.78
C GLU A 336 13.43 8.07 2.09
N THR A 337 12.46 8.22 1.20
CA THR A 337 11.75 7.09 0.59
C THR A 337 12.57 6.38 -0.48
N GLU A 338 13.30 7.11 -1.32
CA GLU A 338 14.09 6.49 -2.38
C GLU A 338 15.38 5.87 -1.85
N GLN A 339 16.04 6.51 -0.88
CA GLN A 339 17.31 6.04 -0.32
C GLN A 339 17.16 5.06 0.85
N VAL A 340 15.96 4.87 1.43
CA VAL A 340 15.79 3.88 2.49
C VAL A 340 16.12 2.48 2.00
N THR A 341 16.83 1.73 2.84
CA THR A 341 17.19 0.33 2.61
C THR A 341 16.48 -0.57 3.60
N PHE A 342 15.77 -1.57 3.11
CA PHE A 342 15.12 -2.60 3.92
C PHE A 342 15.91 -3.90 3.77
N HIS A 343 16.03 -4.69 4.86
CA HIS A 343 16.79 -5.93 4.86
C HIS A 343 16.26 -6.91 5.90
N PRO A 344 15.81 -8.12 5.53
CA PRO A 344 15.27 -9.10 6.48
C PRO A 344 16.31 -9.65 7.46
N GLY A 345 17.59 -9.41 7.20
CA GLY A 345 18.68 -9.78 8.08
C GLY A 345 19.08 -8.72 9.13
N HIS A 346 18.44 -7.55 9.13
CA HIS A 346 18.64 -6.55 10.18
C HIS A 346 17.74 -6.88 11.38
N ILE A 347 18.11 -7.93 12.11
CA ILE A 347 17.40 -8.44 13.28
C ILE A 347 18.04 -7.92 14.56
N VAL A 348 17.33 -8.07 15.68
CA VAL A 348 17.76 -7.68 17.01
C VAL A 348 17.88 -8.91 17.92
N ARG A 349 18.49 -8.74 19.11
CA ARG A 349 18.53 -9.78 20.15
C ARG A 349 17.12 -10.33 20.40
N GLY A 350 17.00 -11.66 20.50
CA GLY A 350 15.72 -12.34 20.74
C GLY A 350 14.91 -12.68 19.48
N ILE A 351 15.41 -12.33 18.30
CA ILE A 351 14.84 -12.75 17.00
C ILE A 351 15.95 -13.40 16.17
N THR A 352 15.68 -14.57 15.58
CA THR A 352 16.63 -15.21 14.68
C THR A 352 15.93 -15.92 13.51
N PHE A 353 16.71 -16.44 12.59
CA PHE A 353 16.26 -17.04 11.35
C PHE A 353 15.85 -18.50 11.54
N THR A 354 15.19 -19.04 10.53
CA THR A 354 14.94 -20.46 10.31
C THR A 354 15.56 -20.89 8.99
N ASP A 355 15.50 -22.18 8.70
CA ASP A 355 15.93 -22.76 7.41
C ASP A 355 14.92 -22.55 6.27
N ASP A 356 13.99 -21.58 6.38
CA ASP A 356 13.12 -21.14 5.28
C ASP A 356 14.01 -20.78 4.07
N PRO A 357 13.95 -21.59 2.98
CA PRO A 357 14.91 -21.45 1.88
C PRO A 357 14.80 -20.11 1.15
N LEU A 358 13.63 -19.49 1.23
CA LEU A 358 13.41 -18.20 0.61
C LEU A 358 13.94 -17.06 1.50
N LEU A 359 13.73 -17.14 2.83
CA LEU A 359 14.36 -16.22 3.77
C LEU A 359 15.89 -16.23 3.61
N GLN A 360 16.50 -17.42 3.58
CA GLN A 360 17.94 -17.56 3.38
C GLN A 360 18.45 -16.89 2.09
N GLY A 361 17.73 -17.05 0.98
CA GLY A 361 18.06 -16.38 -0.29
C GLY A 361 17.94 -14.86 -0.20
N ARG A 362 16.99 -14.36 0.57
CA ARG A 362 16.76 -12.92 0.78
C ARG A 362 17.85 -12.26 1.63
N LEU A 363 18.45 -12.99 2.56
CA LEU A 363 19.58 -12.47 3.37
C LEU A 363 20.77 -12.06 2.47
N PHE A 364 20.97 -12.73 1.35
CA PHE A 364 21.95 -12.32 0.35
C PHE A 364 21.41 -11.20 -0.58
N SER A 365 20.22 -11.40 -1.15
CA SER A 365 19.68 -10.53 -2.20
C SER A 365 19.56 -9.05 -1.77
N TYR A 366 19.13 -8.78 -0.53
CA TYR A 366 19.00 -7.40 -0.06
C TYR A 366 20.33 -6.71 0.20
N THR A 367 21.37 -7.42 0.59
CA THR A 367 22.73 -6.86 0.64
C THR A 367 23.23 -6.50 -0.75
N ASP A 368 23.10 -7.41 -1.71
CA ASP A 368 23.57 -7.23 -3.07
C ASP A 368 22.87 -6.06 -3.79
N THR A 369 21.54 -6.03 -3.73
CA THR A 369 20.76 -4.97 -4.37
C THR A 369 21.01 -3.58 -3.79
N GLN A 370 21.26 -3.45 -2.46
CA GLN A 370 21.59 -2.17 -1.84
C GLN A 370 22.97 -1.65 -2.30
N LEU A 371 23.96 -2.53 -2.43
CA LEU A 371 25.25 -2.14 -2.97
C LEU A 371 25.13 -1.61 -4.40
N ASN A 372 24.31 -2.23 -5.25
CA ASN A 372 24.06 -1.75 -6.61
C ASN A 372 23.35 -0.38 -6.61
N ARG A 373 22.35 -0.17 -5.76
CA ARG A 373 21.56 1.08 -5.77
C ARG A 373 22.30 2.25 -5.13
N MET A 374 23.05 2.03 -4.07
CA MET A 374 23.73 3.07 -3.29
C MET A 374 25.19 3.26 -3.67
N HIS A 375 25.77 2.37 -4.49
CA HIS A 375 27.19 2.38 -4.91
C HIS A 375 28.20 2.46 -3.76
N SER A 376 27.82 2.04 -2.56
CA SER A 376 28.67 2.14 -1.37
C SER A 376 28.32 1.11 -0.31
N ALA A 377 29.33 0.51 0.33
CA ALA A 377 29.14 -0.29 1.54
C ALA A 377 28.72 0.56 2.75
N ASN A 378 28.88 1.89 2.65
CA ASN A 378 28.54 2.84 3.71
C ASN A 378 27.09 3.34 3.64
N TYR A 379 26.20 2.69 2.90
CA TYR A 379 24.80 3.11 2.73
C TYR A 379 24.01 3.17 4.05
N LEU A 380 24.46 2.44 5.10
CA LEU A 380 23.87 2.51 6.43
C LEU A 380 24.25 3.79 7.20
N GLN A 381 25.18 4.61 6.67
CA GLN A 381 25.49 5.92 7.23
C GLN A 381 24.56 7.03 6.69
N LEU A 382 23.77 6.77 5.65
CA LEU A 382 22.73 7.69 5.19
C LEU A 382 21.73 7.95 6.34
N PRO A 383 21.27 9.20 6.52
CA PRO A 383 20.39 9.56 7.64
C PRO A 383 19.23 8.60 7.86
N ILE A 384 18.46 8.32 6.80
CA ILE A 384 17.30 7.43 6.87
C ILE A 384 17.66 5.96 7.20
N ASN A 385 18.88 5.54 6.95
CA ASN A 385 19.34 4.16 7.16
C ASN A 385 20.12 3.98 8.47
N ARG A 386 20.55 5.08 9.09
CA ARG A 386 21.40 5.03 10.28
C ARG A 386 20.58 4.54 11.49
N PRO A 387 21.12 3.61 12.30
CA PRO A 387 20.50 3.24 13.58
C PRO A 387 20.55 4.40 14.57
N LEU A 388 19.63 4.40 15.54
CA LEU A 388 19.64 5.39 16.64
C LEU A 388 20.73 5.10 17.67
N VAL A 389 21.17 3.83 17.76
CA VAL A 389 22.24 3.42 18.69
C VAL A 389 23.62 3.67 18.10
N PRO A 390 24.62 3.97 18.90
CA PRO A 390 26.00 4.07 18.43
C PRO A 390 26.51 2.78 17.80
N VAL A 391 27.21 2.91 16.66
CA VAL A 391 27.80 1.77 15.95
C VAL A 391 29.30 1.74 16.21
N HIS A 392 29.77 0.64 16.78
CA HIS A 392 31.19 0.38 17.07
C HIS A 392 31.61 -0.93 16.39
N ASN A 393 32.46 -0.83 15.37
CA ASN A 393 33.02 -1.97 14.65
C ASN A 393 34.39 -1.63 14.07
N ASN A 394 35.01 -2.59 13.35
CA ASN A 394 36.27 -2.42 12.69
C ASN A 394 36.14 -2.24 11.16
N GLN A 395 34.95 -1.93 10.68
CA GLN A 395 34.71 -1.60 9.27
C GLN A 395 35.15 -0.16 9.00
N ARG A 396 35.94 0.03 7.96
CA ARG A 396 36.59 1.31 7.68
C ARG A 396 36.59 1.59 6.20
N ASP A 397 36.74 2.88 5.87
CA ASP A 397 36.96 3.38 4.50
C ASP A 397 35.82 3.05 3.51
N GLY A 398 36.10 3.05 2.22
CA GLY A 398 35.13 2.84 1.15
C GLY A 398 34.45 4.13 0.68
N PHE A 399 33.74 4.04 -0.42
CA PHE A 399 33.05 5.19 -1.03
C PHE A 399 32.12 5.88 -0.02
N MET A 400 32.16 7.23 0.00
CA MET A 400 31.25 8.07 0.78
C MET A 400 31.25 7.72 2.28
N GLN A 401 32.42 7.45 2.84
CA GLN A 401 32.58 7.30 4.30
C GLN A 401 32.41 8.66 4.97
N PHE A 402 31.35 8.82 5.78
CA PHE A 402 31.07 10.07 6.49
C PHE A 402 31.62 10.12 7.90
N ASN A 403 31.76 8.95 8.55
CA ASN A 403 32.19 8.90 9.94
C ASN A 403 33.71 9.15 10.03
N VAL A 404 34.13 9.95 11.01
CA VAL A 404 35.52 10.19 11.34
C VAL A 404 35.91 9.26 12.48
N TYR A 405 36.61 8.18 12.17
CA TYR A 405 37.08 7.22 13.15
C TYR A 405 38.39 7.66 13.77
N HIS A 406 38.46 7.68 15.13
CA HIS A 406 39.66 7.97 15.90
C HIS A 406 40.25 6.67 16.44
N GLY A 407 41.56 6.55 16.43
CA GLY A 407 42.28 5.41 16.96
C GLY A 407 43.41 4.90 16.07
N ARG A 408 44.17 3.94 16.56
CA ARG A 408 45.37 3.39 15.89
C ARG A 408 45.09 2.12 15.14
N VAL A 409 43.99 1.42 15.45
CA VAL A 409 43.72 0.07 14.93
C VAL A 409 42.28 -0.06 14.41
N ALA A 410 42.09 -0.96 13.45
CA ALA A 410 40.80 -1.36 12.90
C ALA A 410 40.70 -2.88 12.83
N TYR A 411 41.05 -3.56 13.93
CA TYR A 411 41.01 -5.03 14.04
C TYR A 411 40.85 -5.45 15.50
N TYR A 412 40.35 -6.65 15.72
CA TYR A 412 40.19 -7.32 16.98
C TYR A 412 40.79 -8.74 16.89
N PRO A 413 41.45 -9.28 17.93
CA PRO A 413 41.87 -8.59 19.17
C PRO A 413 43.06 -7.66 18.93
N ASN A 414 43.26 -6.67 19.79
CA ASN A 414 44.41 -5.74 19.71
C ASN A 414 44.96 -5.37 21.09
N ALA A 415 46.27 -5.13 21.12
CA ALA A 415 46.96 -4.65 22.32
C ALA A 415 47.32 -3.14 22.24
N LEU A 416 47.06 -2.50 21.10
CA LEU A 416 47.48 -1.11 20.86
C LEU A 416 46.38 -0.09 21.20
N GLN A 417 45.18 -0.54 21.48
CA GLN A 417 44.03 0.29 21.81
C GLN A 417 43.13 -0.40 22.84
N ASP A 418 43.74 -0.93 23.91
CA ASP A 418 43.05 -1.55 25.06
C ASP A 418 42.00 -2.60 24.64
N ASN A 419 42.27 -3.34 23.57
CA ASN A 419 41.39 -4.36 22.99
C ASN A 419 39.97 -3.85 22.60
N THR A 420 39.82 -2.58 22.25
CA THR A 420 38.52 -1.96 21.88
C THR A 420 38.42 -1.62 20.40
N PRO A 421 37.20 -1.68 19.79
CA PRO A 421 35.96 -2.21 20.38
C PRO A 421 36.05 -3.72 20.58
N SER A 422 35.62 -4.18 21.77
CA SER A 422 35.67 -5.59 22.16
C SER A 422 34.40 -6.34 21.76
N VAL A 423 34.52 -7.66 21.60
CA VAL A 423 33.36 -8.56 21.50
C VAL A 423 32.65 -8.64 22.85
N VAL A 424 31.36 -9.00 22.80
CA VAL A 424 30.51 -9.13 23.99
C VAL A 424 29.86 -10.52 23.98
N SER A 425 29.76 -11.16 25.15
CA SER A 425 29.10 -12.45 25.31
C SER A 425 27.57 -12.30 25.32
N GLU A 426 26.88 -13.41 25.14
CA GLU A 426 25.40 -13.43 25.24
C GLU A 426 24.93 -13.03 26.64
N GLU A 427 25.64 -13.45 27.71
CA GLU A 427 25.33 -13.11 29.09
C GLU A 427 25.52 -11.61 29.40
N GLU A 428 26.37 -10.94 28.64
CA GLU A 428 26.60 -9.48 28.74
C GLU A 428 25.70 -8.67 27.80
N GLY A 429 24.67 -9.29 27.18
CA GLY A 429 23.70 -8.63 26.30
C GLY A 429 24.02 -8.72 24.81
N GLY A 430 24.99 -9.56 24.40
CA GLY A 430 25.27 -9.85 23.01
C GLY A 430 24.11 -10.60 22.32
N TYR A 431 24.20 -10.76 21.00
CA TYR A 431 23.21 -11.48 20.21
C TYR A 431 23.02 -12.92 20.73
N LEU A 432 21.75 -13.39 20.78
CA LEU A 432 21.42 -14.76 21.20
C LEU A 432 21.50 -15.71 20.00
N GLU A 433 22.53 -16.56 20.02
CA GLU A 433 22.66 -17.62 19.00
C GLU A 433 21.68 -18.78 19.28
N TYR A 434 21.22 -19.43 18.21
CA TYR A 434 20.46 -20.67 18.30
C TYR A 434 21.25 -21.81 17.67
N PRO A 435 21.99 -22.61 18.48
CA PRO A 435 22.70 -23.77 17.97
C PRO A 435 21.71 -24.88 17.55
N GLU A 436 21.67 -25.19 16.26
CA GLU A 436 20.76 -26.17 15.69
C GLU A 436 21.50 -27.41 15.19
N ASN A 437 20.93 -28.58 15.47
CA ASN A 437 21.49 -29.84 14.99
C ASN A 437 21.06 -30.12 13.57
N ILE A 438 22.00 -30.10 12.63
CA ILE A 438 21.74 -30.38 11.22
C ILE A 438 21.87 -31.87 10.96
N ARG A 439 20.80 -32.51 10.41
CA ARG A 439 20.80 -33.88 9.94
C ARG A 439 20.39 -33.95 8.48
N GLY A 440 21.16 -34.64 7.62
CA GLY A 440 20.79 -34.83 6.24
C GLY A 440 21.97 -34.85 5.27
N ARG A 441 21.65 -34.92 3.98
CA ARG A 441 22.61 -34.83 2.89
C ARG A 441 22.58 -33.47 2.25
N LYS A 442 23.75 -32.92 1.95
CA LYS A 442 23.86 -31.73 1.13
C LYS A 442 23.48 -32.09 -0.32
N GLN A 443 22.29 -31.73 -0.75
CA GLN A 443 21.74 -32.08 -2.06
C GLN A 443 20.80 -30.98 -2.58
N ARG A 444 20.52 -30.98 -3.90
CA ARG A 444 19.47 -30.18 -4.50
C ARG A 444 18.13 -30.90 -4.34
N GLY A 445 17.14 -30.25 -3.77
CA GLY A 445 15.80 -30.82 -3.55
C GLY A 445 15.01 -30.02 -2.54
N LYS A 446 13.72 -30.33 -2.43
CA LYS A 446 12.81 -29.75 -1.45
C LYS A 446 12.17 -30.88 -0.64
N HIS A 447 11.69 -30.57 0.57
CA HIS A 447 10.90 -31.47 1.37
C HIS A 447 9.60 -31.88 0.65
N GLY A 448 9.10 -33.10 0.88
CA GLY A 448 7.93 -33.61 0.18
C GLY A 448 6.65 -32.78 0.34
N LYS A 449 6.47 -32.13 1.49
CA LYS A 449 5.32 -31.23 1.75
C LYS A 449 5.28 -29.99 0.84
N PHE A 450 6.41 -29.58 0.26
CA PHE A 450 6.46 -28.48 -0.73
C PHE A 450 5.83 -28.88 -2.10
N ALA A 451 5.52 -30.15 -2.32
CA ALA A 451 4.87 -30.61 -3.56
C ALA A 451 3.35 -30.36 -3.57
N ASP A 452 2.75 -30.04 -2.44
CA ASP A 452 1.37 -29.60 -2.39
C ASP A 452 1.26 -28.12 -2.80
N HIS A 453 0.80 -27.89 -4.02
CA HIS A 453 0.64 -26.56 -4.59
C HIS A 453 -0.82 -26.06 -4.53
N PHE A 454 -1.81 -26.93 -4.22
CA PHE A 454 -3.22 -26.65 -4.50
C PHE A 454 -4.11 -26.55 -3.26
N SER A 455 -3.83 -27.25 -2.17
CA SER A 455 -4.71 -27.28 -0.99
C SER A 455 -5.00 -25.87 -0.44
N GLN A 456 -3.98 -25.02 -0.32
CA GLN A 456 -4.20 -23.64 0.15
C GLN A 456 -4.80 -22.71 -0.89
N ALA A 457 -4.60 -22.96 -2.18
CA ALA A 457 -5.32 -22.26 -3.23
C ALA A 457 -6.82 -22.60 -3.22
N GLN A 458 -7.16 -23.88 -2.93
CA GLN A 458 -8.54 -24.35 -2.70
C GLN A 458 -9.13 -23.69 -1.46
N LEU A 459 -8.42 -23.74 -0.33
CA LEU A 459 -8.82 -23.07 0.92
C LEU A 459 -9.11 -21.58 0.70
N PHE A 460 -8.23 -20.86 0.00
CA PHE A 460 -8.42 -19.46 -0.32
C PHE A 460 -9.69 -19.26 -1.15
N TYR A 461 -9.86 -20.00 -2.25
CA TYR A 461 -11.03 -19.87 -3.12
C TYR A 461 -12.35 -20.15 -2.40
N ASN A 462 -12.39 -21.23 -1.61
CA ASN A 462 -13.57 -21.63 -0.84
C ASN A 462 -13.95 -20.60 0.24
N SER A 463 -12.95 -19.90 0.78
CA SER A 463 -13.14 -18.90 1.83
C SER A 463 -13.68 -17.56 1.33
N LEU A 464 -13.63 -17.32 0.02
CA LEU A 464 -14.17 -16.10 -0.61
C LEU A 464 -15.70 -16.13 -0.65
N THR A 465 -16.34 -14.95 -0.48
CA THR A 465 -17.77 -14.83 -0.72
C THR A 465 -18.13 -15.08 -2.17
N THR A 466 -19.41 -15.31 -2.47
CA THR A 466 -19.89 -15.50 -3.84
C THR A 466 -19.50 -14.31 -4.77
N HIS A 467 -19.51 -13.09 -4.24
CA HIS A 467 -19.14 -11.89 -5.01
C HIS A 467 -17.64 -11.79 -5.23
N GLU A 468 -16.83 -12.12 -4.23
CA GLU A 468 -15.37 -12.18 -4.38
C GLU A 468 -14.95 -13.27 -5.37
N GLN A 469 -15.59 -14.45 -5.34
CA GLN A 469 -15.38 -15.51 -6.35
C GLN A 469 -15.74 -15.03 -7.75
N GLN A 470 -16.84 -14.28 -7.90
CA GLN A 470 -17.21 -13.70 -9.22
C GLN A 470 -16.20 -12.65 -9.67
N GLN A 471 -15.72 -11.78 -8.78
CA GLN A 471 -14.65 -10.83 -9.09
C GLN A 471 -13.40 -11.56 -9.57
N LEU A 472 -13.00 -12.62 -8.86
CA LEU A 472 -11.82 -13.42 -9.22
C LEU A 472 -11.99 -14.06 -10.61
N VAL A 473 -13.15 -14.65 -10.93
CA VAL A 473 -13.46 -15.18 -12.28
C VAL A 473 -13.34 -14.09 -13.33
N ASN A 474 -13.92 -12.92 -13.09
CA ASN A 474 -13.87 -11.80 -14.04
C ASN A 474 -12.43 -11.32 -14.26
N ASN A 475 -11.63 -11.29 -13.20
CA ASN A 475 -10.23 -10.92 -13.26
C ASN A 475 -9.38 -11.94 -14.05
N PHE A 476 -9.61 -13.24 -13.86
CA PHE A 476 -8.96 -14.27 -14.66
C PHE A 476 -9.39 -14.18 -16.14
N ARG A 477 -10.68 -13.96 -16.43
CA ARG A 477 -11.14 -13.75 -17.79
C ARG A 477 -10.46 -12.56 -18.48
N PHE A 478 -10.25 -11.48 -17.74
CA PHE A 478 -9.58 -10.30 -18.25
C PHE A 478 -8.09 -10.58 -18.54
N GLU A 479 -7.37 -11.11 -17.57
CA GLU A 479 -5.90 -11.28 -17.68
C GLU A 479 -5.53 -12.42 -18.64
N VAL A 480 -6.11 -13.61 -18.45
CA VAL A 480 -5.87 -14.78 -19.31
C VAL A 480 -6.39 -14.55 -20.72
N GLY A 481 -7.50 -13.80 -20.85
CA GLY A 481 -8.08 -13.44 -22.15
C GLY A 481 -7.17 -12.52 -23.00
N LYS A 482 -6.19 -11.87 -22.39
CA LYS A 482 -5.17 -11.08 -23.10
C LYS A 482 -3.99 -11.91 -23.63
N CYS A 483 -3.85 -13.15 -23.20
CA CYS A 483 -2.85 -14.04 -23.78
C CYS A 483 -3.21 -14.37 -25.23
N ASP A 484 -2.28 -14.11 -26.16
CA ASP A 484 -2.46 -14.39 -27.58
C ASP A 484 -2.44 -15.89 -27.91
N SER A 485 -1.66 -16.70 -27.16
CA SER A 485 -1.59 -18.14 -27.33
C SER A 485 -2.78 -18.88 -26.70
N LYS A 486 -3.55 -19.60 -27.54
CA LYS A 486 -4.61 -20.48 -27.08
C LYS A 486 -4.08 -21.60 -26.18
N LEU A 487 -2.88 -22.09 -26.46
CA LEU A 487 -2.23 -23.14 -25.65
C LEU A 487 -1.95 -22.64 -24.21
N VAL A 488 -1.41 -21.41 -24.06
CA VAL A 488 -1.16 -20.82 -22.75
C VAL A 488 -2.47 -20.65 -21.98
N ARG A 489 -3.53 -20.14 -22.65
CA ARG A 489 -4.84 -20.03 -22.01
C ARG A 489 -5.41 -21.37 -21.55
N GLN A 490 -5.28 -22.44 -22.36
CA GLN A 490 -5.72 -23.78 -21.99
C GLN A 490 -4.92 -24.33 -20.81
N ASN A 491 -3.58 -24.30 -20.89
CA ASN A 491 -2.71 -24.78 -19.83
C ASN A 491 -3.03 -24.11 -18.48
N PHE A 492 -3.27 -22.78 -18.49
CA PHE A 492 -3.60 -22.09 -17.26
C PHE A 492 -5.00 -22.45 -16.73
N VAL A 493 -5.98 -22.64 -17.62
CA VAL A 493 -7.32 -23.14 -17.21
C VAL A 493 -7.21 -24.57 -16.60
N ASP A 494 -6.33 -25.40 -17.12
CA ASP A 494 -6.09 -26.76 -16.58
C ASP A 494 -5.45 -26.70 -15.19
N VAL A 495 -4.60 -25.70 -14.90
CA VAL A 495 -4.11 -25.41 -13.54
C VAL A 495 -5.26 -24.98 -12.62
N LEU A 496 -6.12 -24.05 -13.06
CA LEU A 496 -7.31 -23.66 -12.29
C LEU A 496 -8.25 -24.82 -12.01
N ASN A 497 -8.35 -25.80 -12.91
CA ASN A 497 -9.15 -27.00 -12.73
C ASN A 497 -8.71 -27.87 -11.55
N ARG A 498 -7.43 -27.80 -11.17
CA ARG A 498 -6.90 -28.48 -9.97
C ARG A 498 -7.24 -27.73 -8.69
N VAL A 499 -7.61 -26.43 -8.78
CA VAL A 499 -8.12 -25.66 -7.65
C VAL A 499 -9.63 -25.90 -7.49
N ASP A 500 -10.42 -25.57 -8.51
CA ASP A 500 -11.86 -25.81 -8.53
C ASP A 500 -12.39 -25.92 -9.97
N ASN A 501 -13.10 -27.01 -10.27
CA ASN A 501 -13.61 -27.23 -11.62
C ASN A 501 -14.66 -26.17 -12.06
N ASN A 502 -15.50 -25.69 -11.15
CA ASN A 502 -16.47 -24.63 -11.48
C ASN A 502 -15.76 -23.31 -11.83
N LEU A 503 -14.72 -22.94 -11.06
CA LEU A 503 -13.86 -21.80 -11.39
C LEU A 503 -13.26 -21.94 -12.79
N ALA A 504 -12.61 -23.07 -13.07
CA ALA A 504 -11.95 -23.31 -14.36
C ALA A 504 -12.91 -23.24 -15.55
N ARG A 505 -14.07 -23.87 -15.46
CA ARG A 505 -15.10 -23.86 -16.50
C ARG A 505 -15.64 -22.44 -16.76
N ARG A 506 -15.90 -21.69 -15.69
CA ARG A 506 -16.35 -20.30 -15.81
C ARG A 506 -15.30 -19.43 -16.51
N VAL A 507 -14.02 -19.60 -16.18
CA VAL A 507 -12.91 -18.89 -16.85
C VAL A 507 -12.77 -19.34 -18.31
N ALA A 508 -12.77 -20.67 -18.60
CA ALA A 508 -12.63 -21.24 -19.93
C ALA A 508 -13.59 -20.62 -20.96
N ARG A 509 -14.87 -20.49 -20.58
CA ARG A 509 -15.90 -19.85 -21.43
C ARG A 509 -15.53 -18.42 -21.81
N GLY A 510 -14.96 -17.65 -20.87
CA GLY A 510 -14.58 -16.26 -21.11
C GLY A 510 -13.31 -16.09 -21.94
N VAL A 511 -12.43 -17.09 -21.98
CA VAL A 511 -11.13 -17.00 -22.68
C VAL A 511 -11.04 -17.88 -23.93
N GLY A 512 -12.16 -18.52 -24.33
CA GLY A 512 -12.30 -19.22 -25.61
C GLY A 512 -11.48 -20.53 -25.70
N VAL A 513 -11.41 -21.29 -24.61
CA VAL A 513 -10.78 -22.61 -24.56
C VAL A 513 -11.78 -23.69 -24.11
N GLU A 514 -11.38 -24.96 -24.12
CA GLU A 514 -12.24 -26.06 -23.74
C GLU A 514 -12.55 -26.07 -22.23
N GLU A 515 -13.80 -26.32 -21.88
CA GLU A 515 -14.21 -26.51 -20.50
C GLU A 515 -13.66 -27.85 -19.97
N PRO A 516 -12.82 -27.85 -18.94
CA PRO A 516 -12.20 -29.10 -18.45
C PRO A 516 -13.19 -29.96 -17.67
N SER A 517 -12.99 -31.28 -17.75
CA SER A 517 -13.63 -32.22 -16.84
C SER A 517 -12.98 -32.19 -15.46
N PRO A 518 -13.69 -32.47 -14.36
CA PRO A 518 -13.10 -32.51 -13.02
C PRO A 518 -11.91 -33.49 -12.91
N VAL A 519 -10.81 -33.04 -12.29
CA VAL A 519 -9.58 -33.82 -12.12
C VAL A 519 -9.16 -34.01 -10.66
N SER A 520 -9.74 -33.22 -9.74
CA SER A 520 -9.50 -33.32 -8.30
C SER A 520 -10.78 -32.99 -7.55
N GLU A 521 -10.91 -33.57 -6.36
CA GLU A 521 -11.93 -33.15 -5.41
C GLU A 521 -11.43 -31.93 -4.65
N ASN A 522 -12.30 -30.91 -4.51
CA ASN A 522 -12.11 -29.79 -3.62
C ASN A 522 -12.96 -30.08 -2.37
N GLU A 523 -12.30 -30.35 -1.25
CA GLU A 523 -12.94 -30.79 0.00
C GLU A 523 -13.79 -29.70 0.66
N GLY A 524 -13.75 -28.47 0.13
CA GLY A 524 -14.60 -27.36 0.57
C GLY A 524 -14.19 -26.71 1.90
N GLU A 525 -12.98 -26.96 2.39
CA GLU A 525 -12.46 -26.29 3.60
C GLU A 525 -12.47 -24.78 3.47
N THR A 526 -12.81 -24.10 4.56
CA THR A 526 -12.91 -22.64 4.61
C THR A 526 -12.32 -22.07 5.88
N THR A 527 -11.87 -20.79 5.82
CA THR A 527 -11.53 -19.98 6.98
C THR A 527 -12.02 -18.55 6.79
N ILE A 528 -12.66 -17.98 7.81
CA ILE A 528 -13.38 -16.70 7.69
C ILE A 528 -12.48 -15.51 7.36
N ASN A 529 -11.22 -15.55 7.80
CA ASN A 529 -10.31 -14.42 7.76
C ASN A 529 -9.66 -14.17 6.39
N LEU A 530 -9.92 -15.02 5.38
CA LEU A 530 -9.39 -14.82 4.03
C LEU A 530 -10.26 -13.91 3.16
N SER A 531 -11.54 -13.81 3.46
CA SER A 531 -12.47 -12.88 2.78
C SER A 531 -12.31 -11.44 3.26
N ILE A 532 -12.22 -10.48 2.34
CA ILE A 532 -12.22 -9.04 2.65
C ILE A 532 -13.59 -8.61 3.18
N GLU A 533 -14.68 -9.20 2.67
CA GLU A 533 -16.04 -8.85 3.07
C GLU A 533 -16.34 -9.22 4.52
N ASN A 534 -15.66 -10.24 5.05
CA ASN A 534 -15.81 -10.68 6.45
C ASN A 534 -14.92 -9.88 7.43
N TYR A 535 -14.07 -8.99 6.93
CA TYR A 535 -13.18 -8.21 7.78
C TYR A 535 -13.99 -7.15 8.56
N LYS A 536 -13.66 -6.98 9.84
CA LYS A 536 -14.34 -5.99 10.70
C LYS A 536 -14.17 -4.59 10.12
N ARG A 537 -15.26 -3.87 9.96
CA ARG A 537 -15.26 -2.48 9.50
C ARG A 537 -15.32 -1.53 10.69
N PRO A 538 -14.64 -0.38 10.63
CA PRO A 538 -14.83 0.67 11.65
C PRO A 538 -16.25 1.24 11.56
N ASP A 539 -16.77 1.70 12.68
CA ASP A 539 -18.12 2.31 12.80
C ASP A 539 -18.15 3.80 12.44
N HIS A 540 -17.12 4.30 11.78
CA HIS A 540 -16.96 5.70 11.39
C HIS A 540 -16.63 5.86 9.90
N ILE A 541 -16.82 7.08 9.38
CA ILE A 541 -16.54 7.44 7.98
C ILE A 541 -15.32 8.37 7.85
N ARG A 542 -14.47 8.46 8.86
CA ARG A 542 -13.25 9.26 8.87
C ARG A 542 -12.40 8.97 7.64
N ALA A 543 -11.90 10.04 7.00
CA ALA A 543 -11.09 10.00 5.80
C ALA A 543 -11.72 9.27 4.59
N LYS A 544 -13.05 9.11 4.56
CA LYS A 544 -13.79 8.69 3.37
C LYS A 544 -14.06 9.88 2.48
N LYS A 545 -13.91 9.70 1.17
CA LYS A 545 -14.06 10.76 0.19
C LYS A 545 -15.46 10.75 -0.43
N VAL A 546 -16.20 11.85 -0.30
CA VAL A 546 -17.58 11.98 -0.78
C VAL A 546 -17.70 13.11 -1.78
N ALA A 547 -18.31 12.85 -2.94
CA ALA A 547 -18.66 13.86 -3.91
C ALA A 547 -20.10 14.34 -3.73
N ILE A 548 -20.31 15.65 -3.67
CA ILE A 548 -21.64 16.27 -3.77
C ILE A 548 -21.73 16.91 -5.15
N LEU A 549 -22.70 16.44 -5.97
CA LEU A 549 -22.87 16.91 -7.33
C LEU A 549 -23.72 18.20 -7.34
N THR A 550 -23.19 19.24 -7.98
CA THR A 550 -23.82 20.56 -8.02
C THR A 550 -24.01 21.07 -9.46
N GLY A 551 -24.76 22.15 -9.59
CA GLY A 551 -24.97 22.86 -10.86
C GLY A 551 -25.86 24.09 -10.65
N PRO A 552 -26.03 24.95 -11.66
CA PRO A 552 -26.84 26.16 -11.55
C PRO A 552 -28.28 25.87 -11.10
N GLY A 553 -28.74 26.46 -10.00
CA GLY A 553 -30.07 26.24 -9.43
C GLY A 553 -30.20 24.97 -8.57
N ILE A 554 -29.07 24.40 -8.12
CA ILE A 554 -29.08 23.38 -7.07
C ILE A 554 -29.57 23.97 -5.74
N ASP A 555 -30.10 23.13 -4.87
CA ASP A 555 -30.53 23.54 -3.53
C ASP A 555 -29.31 23.66 -2.60
N ASP A 556 -28.77 24.87 -2.49
CA ASP A 556 -27.57 25.16 -1.70
C ASP A 556 -27.71 24.82 -0.23
N SER A 557 -28.91 24.92 0.32
CA SER A 557 -29.18 24.56 1.72
C SER A 557 -28.98 23.06 1.96
N GLN A 558 -29.40 22.23 1.03
CA GLN A 558 -29.21 20.78 1.10
C GLN A 558 -27.74 20.40 0.89
N VAL A 559 -27.04 21.10 0.01
CA VAL A 559 -25.57 20.92 -0.19
C VAL A 559 -24.85 21.21 1.12
N LYS A 560 -25.15 22.37 1.72
CA LYS A 560 -24.52 22.81 2.98
C LYS A 560 -24.79 21.85 4.13
N GLU A 561 -26.05 21.47 4.33
CA GLU A 561 -26.45 20.56 5.42
C GLU A 561 -25.74 19.21 5.32
N MET A 562 -25.72 18.59 4.13
CA MET A 562 -25.02 17.31 3.92
C MET A 562 -23.51 17.47 4.09
N LYS A 563 -22.92 18.54 3.54
CA LYS A 563 -21.48 18.81 3.68
C LYS A 563 -21.08 18.98 5.14
N ASP A 564 -21.83 19.80 5.88
CA ASP A 564 -21.55 20.06 7.30
C ASP A 564 -21.66 18.79 8.14
N TYR A 565 -22.66 17.93 7.87
CA TYR A 565 -22.79 16.64 8.52
C TYR A 565 -21.58 15.73 8.23
N LEU A 566 -21.23 15.53 6.97
CA LEU A 566 -20.16 14.63 6.57
C LEU A 566 -18.77 15.11 7.05
N THR A 567 -18.52 16.41 6.98
CA THR A 567 -17.26 16.98 7.50
C THR A 567 -17.20 16.92 9.02
N GLY A 568 -18.34 17.05 9.72
CA GLY A 568 -18.46 16.83 11.16
C GLY A 568 -18.11 15.41 11.59
N GLU A 569 -18.31 14.42 10.71
CA GLU A 569 -17.90 13.01 10.87
C GLU A 569 -16.46 12.75 10.35
N ASN A 570 -15.69 13.80 10.04
CA ASN A 570 -14.34 13.76 9.49
C ASN A 570 -14.23 13.06 8.12
N ALA A 571 -15.27 13.09 7.29
CA ALA A 571 -15.17 12.71 5.88
C ALA A 571 -14.62 13.89 5.05
N TYR A 572 -13.94 13.57 3.93
CA TYR A 572 -13.48 14.56 2.96
C TYR A 572 -14.57 14.80 1.91
N VAL A 573 -14.99 16.04 1.74
CA VAL A 573 -16.11 16.37 0.85
C VAL A 573 -15.68 17.34 -0.23
N ASP A 574 -15.85 16.92 -1.49
CA ASP A 574 -15.69 17.77 -2.65
C ASP A 574 -17.05 18.18 -3.21
N LEU A 575 -17.19 19.45 -3.59
CA LEU A 575 -18.29 19.95 -4.39
C LEU A 575 -17.90 19.89 -5.86
N VAL A 576 -18.67 19.10 -6.64
CA VAL A 576 -18.41 18.88 -8.07
C VAL A 576 -19.40 19.69 -8.89
N GLY A 577 -18.91 20.66 -9.67
CA GLY A 577 -19.73 21.56 -10.47
C GLY A 577 -19.23 21.75 -11.91
N LEU A 578 -19.71 22.82 -12.56
CA LEU A 578 -19.32 23.15 -13.93
C LEU A 578 -17.97 23.85 -14.00
N ASN A 579 -17.75 24.83 -13.13
CA ASN A 579 -16.55 25.67 -13.08
C ASN A 579 -15.96 25.68 -11.67
N LEU A 580 -14.62 25.82 -11.56
CA LEU A 580 -13.97 26.02 -10.27
C LEU A 580 -14.29 27.42 -9.74
N ASP A 581 -14.27 27.54 -8.40
CA ASP A 581 -14.45 28.82 -7.68
C ASP A 581 -15.78 29.54 -8.00
N GLU A 582 -16.77 28.81 -8.54
CA GLU A 582 -18.10 29.36 -8.76
C GLU A 582 -18.83 29.43 -7.41
N ASP A 583 -18.93 30.65 -6.88
CA ASP A 583 -19.69 30.93 -5.68
C ASP A 583 -21.19 30.80 -5.94
N ASN A 584 -21.86 30.05 -5.07
CA ASN A 584 -23.30 30.02 -5.03
C ASN A 584 -23.84 30.95 -3.92
N SER A 585 -25.16 31.02 -3.77
CA SER A 585 -25.83 31.92 -2.82
C SER A 585 -25.46 31.69 -1.35
N GLU A 586 -24.92 30.51 -1.00
CA GLU A 586 -24.48 30.13 0.35
C GLU A 586 -22.95 30.23 0.55
N GLY A 587 -22.19 30.76 -0.41
CA GLY A 587 -20.72 30.86 -0.36
C GLY A 587 -20.01 29.50 -0.39
N LEU A 588 -20.58 28.54 -1.10
CA LEU A 588 -20.03 27.19 -1.23
C LEU A 588 -19.17 27.12 -2.49
N ASN A 589 -17.85 27.09 -2.34
CA ASN A 589 -16.91 27.02 -3.47
C ASN A 589 -16.90 25.62 -4.12
N ILE A 590 -16.97 25.58 -5.44
CA ILE A 590 -16.79 24.36 -6.22
C ILE A 590 -15.32 23.98 -6.20
N THR A 591 -15.02 22.78 -5.69
CA THR A 591 -13.64 22.30 -5.51
C THR A 591 -13.17 21.44 -6.67
N GLN A 592 -14.09 20.85 -7.45
CA GLN A 592 -13.81 20.00 -8.60
C GLN A 592 -14.81 20.25 -9.72
N THR A 593 -14.42 20.01 -10.99
CA THR A 593 -15.34 20.05 -12.11
C THR A 593 -15.66 18.65 -12.62
N TYR A 594 -16.80 18.49 -13.30
CA TYR A 594 -17.16 17.22 -13.95
C TYR A 594 -16.09 16.73 -14.94
N SER A 595 -15.38 17.63 -15.61
CA SER A 595 -14.30 17.29 -16.55
C SER A 595 -13.02 16.80 -15.86
N THR A 596 -12.72 17.28 -14.65
CA THR A 596 -11.46 16.97 -13.95
C THR A 596 -11.57 15.77 -13.02
N THR A 597 -12.79 15.41 -12.58
CA THR A 597 -13.00 14.33 -11.63
C THR A 597 -14.06 13.31 -12.08
N SER A 598 -14.20 12.22 -11.38
CA SER A 598 -15.29 11.26 -11.58
C SER A 598 -15.50 10.42 -10.30
N SER A 599 -16.62 9.70 -10.23
CA SER A 599 -16.96 8.89 -9.06
C SER A 599 -15.92 7.84 -8.66
N VAL A 600 -15.00 7.47 -9.56
CA VAL A 600 -13.94 6.49 -9.24
C VAL A 600 -12.97 7.00 -8.17
N LEU A 601 -12.82 8.33 -8.06
CA LEU A 601 -11.95 8.96 -7.05
C LEU A 601 -12.62 9.09 -5.67
N TYR A 602 -13.91 8.73 -5.52
CA TYR A 602 -14.71 8.89 -4.31
C TYR A 602 -15.21 7.56 -3.77
N ASP A 603 -15.53 7.53 -2.49
CA ASP A 603 -16.13 6.37 -1.81
C ASP A 603 -17.66 6.40 -1.91
N ALA A 604 -18.25 7.59 -2.03
CA ALA A 604 -19.70 7.80 -2.07
C ALA A 604 -20.10 9.06 -2.86
N VAL A 605 -21.37 9.14 -3.24
CA VAL A 605 -21.90 10.27 -4.04
C VAL A 605 -23.23 10.75 -3.46
N TYR A 606 -23.40 12.06 -3.34
CA TYR A 606 -24.66 12.69 -3.03
C TYR A 606 -25.16 13.58 -4.17
N VAL A 607 -26.44 13.45 -4.51
CA VAL A 607 -27.12 14.26 -5.52
C VAL A 607 -28.24 15.04 -4.85
N PRO A 608 -28.04 16.34 -4.55
CA PRO A 608 -29.06 17.19 -3.91
C PRO A 608 -30.24 17.44 -4.85
N SER A 609 -31.32 18.02 -4.30
CA SER A 609 -32.42 18.57 -5.10
C SER A 609 -32.00 19.90 -5.77
N GLY A 610 -32.87 20.41 -6.62
CA GLY A 610 -32.68 21.69 -7.31
C GLY A 610 -33.80 22.03 -8.25
N GLU A 611 -33.63 23.08 -9.04
CA GLU A 611 -34.57 23.46 -10.10
C GLU A 611 -34.63 22.42 -11.21
N LYS A 612 -35.74 22.40 -11.97
CA LYS A 612 -35.85 21.52 -13.13
C LYS A 612 -34.73 21.79 -14.16
N ARG A 613 -34.40 23.05 -14.38
CA ARG A 613 -33.36 23.50 -15.29
C ARG A 613 -31.97 22.93 -14.92
N THR A 614 -31.67 22.77 -13.64
CA THR A 614 -30.41 22.16 -13.17
C THR A 614 -30.22 20.76 -13.78
N PHE A 615 -31.26 19.92 -13.70
CA PHE A 615 -31.19 18.55 -14.22
C PHE A 615 -31.30 18.48 -15.75
N GLU A 616 -31.96 19.44 -16.39
CA GLU A 616 -31.90 19.60 -17.86
C GLU A 616 -30.46 19.92 -18.31
N ILE A 617 -29.71 20.73 -17.54
CA ILE A 617 -28.29 21.02 -17.80
C ILE A 617 -27.44 19.76 -17.58
N LEU A 618 -27.53 19.12 -16.42
CA LEU A 618 -26.69 17.98 -16.04
C LEU A 618 -26.94 16.71 -16.87
N THR A 619 -28.08 16.63 -17.59
CA THR A 619 -28.44 15.47 -18.40
C THR A 619 -28.26 15.70 -19.90
N SER A 620 -27.69 16.82 -20.30
CA SER A 620 -27.47 17.18 -21.71
C SER A 620 -26.01 17.43 -22.00
N PRO A 621 -25.42 16.95 -23.10
CA PRO A 621 -24.04 17.22 -23.48
C PRO A 621 -23.74 18.73 -23.55
N ARG A 622 -22.61 19.17 -23.00
CA ARG A 622 -22.19 20.55 -22.96
C ARG A 622 -20.67 20.67 -23.13
N PRO A 623 -20.17 21.86 -23.56
CA PRO A 623 -18.72 22.07 -23.65
C PRO A 623 -17.97 21.82 -22.34
N GLU A 624 -18.59 22.12 -21.18
CA GLU A 624 -18.03 21.94 -19.84
C GLU A 624 -17.92 20.45 -19.42
N PHE A 625 -18.72 19.58 -20.06
CA PHE A 625 -18.68 18.11 -19.87
C PHE A 625 -19.20 17.39 -21.14
N PRO A 626 -18.34 17.30 -22.18
CA PRO A 626 -18.76 16.86 -23.53
C PRO A 626 -19.05 15.35 -23.66
N TYR A 627 -18.74 14.55 -22.63
CA TYR A 627 -18.87 13.09 -22.65
C TYR A 627 -19.90 12.58 -21.64
N ASP A 628 -20.93 13.37 -21.33
CA ASP A 628 -22.00 13.03 -20.37
C ASP A 628 -21.46 12.71 -18.97
N GLU A 629 -20.40 13.42 -18.53
CA GLU A 629 -19.71 13.15 -17.27
C GLU A 629 -20.63 13.13 -16.03
N PRO A 630 -21.63 14.01 -15.87
CA PRO A 630 -22.54 13.91 -14.72
C PRO A 630 -23.37 12.62 -14.72
N LEU A 631 -23.79 12.14 -15.90
CA LEU A 631 -24.50 10.86 -16.05
C LEU A 631 -23.57 9.69 -15.74
N MET A 632 -22.35 9.74 -16.29
CA MET A 632 -21.32 8.71 -16.05
C MET A 632 -20.91 8.67 -14.59
N PHE A 633 -20.90 9.83 -13.90
CA PHE A 633 -20.55 9.91 -12.49
C PHE A 633 -21.44 9.03 -11.61
N VAL A 634 -22.76 9.16 -11.76
CA VAL A 634 -23.70 8.36 -10.96
C VAL A 634 -23.80 6.91 -11.46
N LEU A 635 -23.67 6.69 -12.78
CA LEU A 635 -23.70 5.34 -13.36
C LEU A 635 -22.49 4.50 -12.89
N ASP A 636 -21.30 5.06 -12.92
CA ASP A 636 -20.09 4.38 -12.46
C ASP A 636 -20.12 4.16 -10.95
N ALA A 637 -20.60 5.14 -10.15
CA ALA A 637 -20.81 4.94 -8.73
C ALA A 637 -21.73 3.75 -8.45
N TYR A 638 -22.82 3.62 -9.22
CA TYR A 638 -23.73 2.48 -9.09
C TYR A 638 -23.08 1.17 -9.50
N ARG A 639 -22.42 1.13 -10.66
CA ARG A 639 -21.77 -0.09 -11.20
C ARG A 639 -20.65 -0.59 -10.31
N HIS A 640 -19.94 0.33 -9.63
CA HIS A 640 -18.86 0.00 -8.70
C HIS A 640 -19.34 -0.31 -7.28
N GLY A 641 -20.66 -0.40 -7.07
CA GLY A 641 -21.25 -0.76 -5.79
C GLY A 641 -21.18 0.32 -4.71
N LYS A 642 -20.87 1.58 -5.05
CA LYS A 642 -20.72 2.69 -4.09
C LYS A 642 -22.06 3.17 -3.57
N PRO A 643 -22.18 3.61 -2.31
CA PRO A 643 -23.40 4.24 -1.81
C PRO A 643 -23.70 5.55 -2.52
N ILE A 644 -24.97 5.77 -2.82
CA ILE A 644 -25.48 6.98 -3.49
C ILE A 644 -26.64 7.52 -2.65
N ALA A 645 -26.53 8.78 -2.23
CA ALA A 645 -27.66 9.50 -1.61
C ALA A 645 -28.30 10.47 -2.60
N VAL A 646 -29.61 10.65 -2.51
CA VAL A 646 -30.36 11.47 -3.45
C VAL A 646 -31.49 12.22 -2.74
N SER A 647 -31.62 13.52 -2.98
CA SER A 647 -32.76 14.32 -2.52
C SER A 647 -33.63 14.79 -3.69
N GLY A 648 -34.93 14.74 -3.51
CA GLY A 648 -35.93 15.36 -4.39
C GLY A 648 -35.70 15.10 -5.88
N ARG A 649 -35.49 16.18 -6.65
CA ARG A 649 -35.25 16.09 -8.10
C ARG A 649 -33.90 15.48 -8.49
N GLY A 650 -32.95 15.33 -7.58
CA GLY A 650 -31.71 14.59 -7.84
C GLY A 650 -31.94 13.20 -8.43
N LEU A 651 -33.11 12.60 -8.16
CA LEU A 651 -33.51 11.33 -8.73
C LEU A 651 -33.64 11.37 -10.27
N GLU A 652 -33.85 12.55 -10.88
CA GLU A 652 -33.92 12.71 -12.33
C GLU A 652 -32.57 12.40 -12.98
N LEU A 653 -31.44 12.76 -12.34
CA LEU A 653 -30.10 12.44 -12.80
C LEU A 653 -29.86 10.93 -12.82
N LEU A 654 -30.23 10.22 -11.75
CA LEU A 654 -30.10 8.76 -11.69
C LEU A 654 -30.93 8.06 -12.77
N LYS A 655 -32.17 8.50 -12.96
CA LYS A 655 -33.06 7.96 -14.03
C LYS A 655 -32.48 8.19 -15.40
N SER A 656 -31.97 9.39 -15.68
CA SER A 656 -31.35 9.72 -16.97
C SER A 656 -30.10 8.90 -17.24
N ALA A 657 -29.31 8.62 -16.19
CA ALA A 657 -28.16 7.74 -16.23
C ALA A 657 -28.53 6.24 -16.30
N LYS A 658 -29.82 5.91 -16.34
CA LYS A 658 -30.32 4.52 -16.35
C LYS A 658 -29.89 3.69 -15.13
N VAL A 659 -29.65 4.34 -14.00
CA VAL A 659 -29.49 3.64 -12.72
C VAL A 659 -30.82 2.99 -12.35
N PRO A 660 -30.84 1.69 -11.98
CA PRO A 660 -32.07 1.01 -11.64
C PRO A 660 -32.86 1.72 -10.52
N THR A 661 -34.15 1.85 -10.70
CA THR A 661 -35.07 2.37 -9.67
C THR A 661 -35.73 1.20 -8.96
N PHE A 662 -35.83 1.29 -7.63
CA PHE A 662 -36.39 0.25 -6.79
C PHE A 662 -37.79 0.62 -6.32
N ASN A 663 -38.63 -0.39 -6.05
CA ASN A 663 -39.98 -0.19 -5.51
C ASN A 663 -39.92 0.04 -4.00
N GLY A 664 -39.79 1.31 -3.61
CA GLY A 664 -39.72 1.75 -2.21
C GLY A 664 -38.30 2.08 -1.74
N THR A 665 -38.23 2.89 -0.68
CA THR A 665 -36.97 3.40 -0.11
C THR A 665 -36.12 2.28 0.51
N ASP A 666 -36.73 1.33 1.20
CA ASP A 666 -36.03 0.21 1.84
C ASP A 666 -35.39 -0.71 0.80
N ALA A 667 -36.09 -1.00 -0.31
CA ALA A 667 -35.52 -1.78 -1.40
C ALA A 667 -34.34 -1.05 -2.06
N ALA A 668 -34.41 0.27 -2.21
CA ALA A 668 -33.32 1.10 -2.70
C ALA A 668 -32.13 1.11 -1.73
N ALA A 669 -32.38 1.29 -0.43
CA ALA A 669 -31.36 1.31 0.61
C ALA A 669 -30.60 -0.03 0.70
N ASN A 670 -31.29 -1.16 0.57
CA ASN A 670 -30.66 -2.50 0.52
C ASN A 670 -29.71 -2.64 -0.67
N HIS A 671 -29.84 -1.78 -1.69
CA HIS A 671 -28.91 -1.69 -2.82
C HIS A 671 -28.02 -0.44 -2.72
N GLY A 672 -27.92 0.19 -1.55
CA GLY A 672 -27.04 1.34 -1.31
C GLY A 672 -27.46 2.62 -2.05
N ILE A 673 -28.75 2.78 -2.33
CA ILE A 673 -29.35 4.02 -2.85
C ILE A 673 -30.29 4.57 -1.78
N TYR A 674 -29.94 5.70 -1.20
CA TYR A 674 -30.68 6.37 -0.13
C TYR A 674 -31.44 7.54 -0.68
N ILE A 675 -32.76 7.57 -0.49
CA ILE A 675 -33.66 8.56 -1.09
C ILE A 675 -34.50 9.21 0.01
N SER A 676 -34.35 10.51 0.21
CA SER A 676 -35.19 11.30 1.12
C SER A 676 -35.21 12.77 0.71
N SER A 677 -36.29 13.48 1.02
CA SER A 677 -36.32 14.95 0.95
C SER A 677 -35.83 15.60 2.27
N ASP A 678 -35.77 14.86 3.34
CA ASP A 678 -35.22 15.26 4.64
C ASP A 678 -33.75 14.91 4.65
N VAL A 679 -32.87 15.92 4.56
CA VAL A 679 -31.44 15.75 4.44
C VAL A 679 -30.81 15.25 5.72
N SER A 680 -31.31 15.64 6.89
CA SER A 680 -30.78 15.21 8.19
C SER A 680 -30.94 13.68 8.38
N ASN A 681 -32.11 13.13 8.11
CA ASN A 681 -32.35 11.69 8.13
C ASN A 681 -31.57 10.98 7.04
N LEU A 682 -31.52 11.57 5.84
CA LEU A 682 -30.76 11.03 4.71
C LEU A 682 -29.25 10.92 5.01
N ALA A 683 -28.67 11.93 5.66
CA ALA A 683 -27.25 11.95 6.01
C ALA A 683 -26.89 10.82 6.98
N SER A 684 -27.75 10.57 7.97
CA SER A 684 -27.57 9.47 8.92
C SER A 684 -27.61 8.10 8.24
N ASP A 685 -28.56 7.87 7.33
CA ASP A 685 -28.65 6.60 6.60
C ASP A 685 -27.53 6.46 5.56
N PHE A 686 -27.16 7.55 4.91
CA PHE A 686 -26.05 7.58 3.98
C PHE A 686 -24.70 7.25 4.67
N ARG A 687 -24.48 7.76 5.89
CA ARG A 687 -23.34 7.40 6.74
C ARG A 687 -23.24 5.88 6.93
N LYS A 688 -24.36 5.20 7.24
CA LYS A 688 -24.37 3.72 7.34
C LYS A 688 -23.95 3.06 6.03
N GLY A 689 -24.41 3.58 4.89
CA GLY A 689 -24.01 3.13 3.57
C GLY A 689 -22.51 3.31 3.31
N ILE A 690 -21.93 4.44 3.71
CA ILE A 690 -20.49 4.71 3.57
C ILE A 690 -19.67 3.75 4.44
N ILE A 691 -20.14 3.37 5.63
CA ILE A 691 -19.51 2.33 6.46
C ILE A 691 -19.53 0.97 5.76
N ILE A 692 -20.65 0.60 5.12
CA ILE A 692 -20.77 -0.64 4.32
C ILE A 692 -19.82 -0.62 3.13
N GLN A 693 -19.51 0.53 2.56
CA GLN A 693 -18.59 0.81 1.45
C GLN A 693 -19.04 0.25 0.10
N ARG A 694 -19.44 -1.01 0.01
CA ARG A 694 -19.75 -1.67 -1.27
C ARG A 694 -21.00 -2.52 -1.19
N PHE A 695 -21.87 -2.35 -2.17
CA PHE A 695 -23.13 -3.08 -2.35
C PHE A 695 -23.00 -4.11 -3.46
N TRP A 696 -22.34 -5.23 -3.15
CA TRP A 696 -22.01 -6.27 -4.13
C TRP A 696 -23.24 -6.99 -4.69
N ASN A 697 -24.40 -6.91 -4.06
CA ASN A 697 -25.66 -7.42 -4.58
C ASN A 697 -26.12 -6.75 -5.90
N ARG A 698 -25.43 -5.67 -6.34
CA ARG A 698 -25.60 -5.08 -7.68
C ARG A 698 -24.78 -5.81 -8.76
N MET A 699 -23.83 -6.66 -8.35
CA MET A 699 -22.97 -7.38 -9.27
C MET A 699 -23.73 -8.51 -9.97
N ALA A 700 -23.63 -8.58 -11.29
CA ALA A 700 -24.14 -9.72 -12.03
C ALA A 700 -23.28 -10.96 -11.76
N LEU A 701 -23.92 -12.06 -11.42
CA LEU A 701 -23.27 -13.35 -11.20
C LEU A 701 -23.45 -14.24 -12.43
N ASP A 702 -22.49 -15.10 -12.68
CA ASP A 702 -22.66 -16.20 -13.66
C ASP A 702 -23.82 -17.11 -13.22
N HIS A 703 -24.55 -17.69 -14.18
CA HIS A 703 -25.70 -18.55 -13.91
C HIS A 703 -25.35 -19.81 -13.08
N ASP A 704 -24.10 -20.26 -13.13
CA ASP A 704 -23.57 -21.40 -12.40
C ASP A 704 -22.61 -21.00 -11.26
N ALA A 705 -22.66 -19.72 -10.84
CA ALA A 705 -21.94 -19.27 -9.64
C ALA A 705 -22.43 -20.05 -8.41
N LYS A 706 -21.50 -20.70 -7.70
CA LYS A 706 -21.83 -21.40 -6.47
C LYS A 706 -22.12 -20.40 -5.36
N LYS A 707 -23.09 -20.71 -4.49
CA LYS A 707 -23.25 -19.96 -3.24
C LYS A 707 -22.12 -20.38 -2.30
N SER A 708 -21.29 -19.41 -1.91
CA SER A 708 -20.25 -19.67 -0.92
C SER A 708 -20.88 -19.88 0.47
N PRO A 709 -20.36 -20.85 1.27
CA PRO A 709 -20.81 -21.03 2.64
C PRO A 709 -20.52 -19.81 3.54
N THR A 710 -19.56 -18.97 3.16
CA THR A 710 -19.19 -17.73 3.87
C THR A 710 -20.06 -16.54 3.52
N SER A 711 -21.00 -16.65 2.59
CA SER A 711 -21.92 -15.58 2.17
C SER A 711 -23.01 -15.31 3.23
N SER A 712 -22.67 -15.19 4.50
CA SER A 712 -23.57 -14.82 5.57
C SER A 712 -23.44 -13.33 5.86
N HIS A 713 -24.56 -12.63 5.71
CA HIS A 713 -24.95 -11.36 6.28
C HIS A 713 -23.84 -10.53 6.98
N ILE A 714 -23.57 -9.35 6.41
CA ILE A 714 -22.84 -8.28 7.11
C ILE A 714 -23.52 -8.07 8.45
N LYS A 715 -22.98 -8.60 9.53
CA LYS A 715 -23.38 -8.23 10.87
C LYS A 715 -22.66 -6.93 11.19
N ILE A 716 -23.43 -5.84 11.20
CA ILE A 716 -23.08 -4.65 11.96
C ILE A 716 -23.44 -5.05 13.39
N GLU A 717 -22.47 -5.25 14.25
CA GLU A 717 -22.72 -5.33 15.69
C GLU A 717 -23.02 -3.89 16.17
N ASP A 718 -24.18 -3.73 16.83
CA ASP A 718 -24.63 -2.52 17.49
C ASP A 718 -23.67 -2.03 18.58
#